data_dce00c7b429a91b1b3eb3e5312310068
#
_entry.id   dce00c7b429a91b1b3eb3e5312310068
#
_cell.length_a   1.000
_cell.length_b   1.000
_cell.length_c   1.000
_cell.angle_alpha   90.00
_cell.angle_beta   90.00
_cell.angle_gamma   90.00
#
_symmetry.space_group_name_H-M   'P 1'
#
loop_
_entity.id
_entity.type
_entity.pdbx_description
1 polymer ?
#
loop_
_entity_poly.entity_id
_entity_poly.type
_entity_poly.pdbx_seq_one_letter_code
_entity_poly.pdbx_strand_id
1 'polypeptide(L)'
;MNRKLFSLGLFLCLIVSAYSESTPNTAFIVKGLVMDSVSNVSIPYTTISVSMAEKPAIYLKRLASGVKGDFELTLNKAGNYLLSFESVGMKTLVRPVSMDVNQRKLDLGRINMSSSDQKLSGVTVLANKPLVKVDLDKISYDTKSDPESQSSTVLDMLKKVPMVTVDGEDNIQLKGSSSFKVYINGKPSNMTATNPSQVLKSMPASSIKNIEVITEPGAKYDAEGVGGIINIVTEKAMGGYTGTLSAGVDSRGGYNGGIYFSTKTGKLGLTANLNYNNRFDPDRTSNLFRENVSANYGGKYLNQTGKTDAHYHFFYGNLEASYELDSLNLISLTVGGHSGGDKDKGNTTSVTSGTQLDTLTAYSQYTESTGTWGGVELSLDYQHSYKKPDQLLTFSYKLGHTPDNTDNYLKTTALVNFVGSQQKTASNAQGNEHTFQVDYTEPFNKIHVMELGAKYILRLNNSDNVYQTYNDTISKWVNTPGRNTNNMDNTQHILGVYGSYTLKLEKFSIKGGLRFEHTNSIATFNQDPSLNFKVPFSNLVPSISASYKLTTTSNIRLAYNQRINRPGIWYLNPFYDDTNPQSISQGNPNLKAEVDNSFSLNYGNFSQKLNFNANLYSSFTNNSIESVSKLLSTGAVYTTYENIGSVNTTGLNLYASWQMNKVVRLNGNGSVTYSKFETNNGSGLHNSGTRYTFSGGAQFTLPSDFKLNLNGGYYSPGVSLQGTSPSFHYTSLSFGHDFMDKKLNVTLRIQDPFESTKKMKYTNQTDLYYQRIDMVMRGRYFGLTASYRFGEMKADIKKVQRGINNDDVKGGGGQSTGGGQ
;
A
#
# COMPACT_ATOMS: atom_id res chain seq x y z
N MET A 1 -29.21 8.94 -34.36
CA MET A 1 -30.04 7.76 -33.96
C MET A 1 -29.61 7.42 -32.55
N ASN A 2 -30.29 7.65 -31.47
CA ASN A 2 -31.68 7.76 -31.13
C ASN A 2 -31.90 8.66 -29.92
N ARG A 3 -32.71 9.66 -30.10
CA ARG A 3 -33.36 10.46 -29.02
C ARG A 3 -34.59 9.68 -28.53
N LYS A 4 -34.49 8.76 -27.61
CA LYS A 4 -35.68 8.11 -26.95
C LYS A 4 -35.34 7.41 -25.64
N LEU A 5 -34.51 7.98 -24.80
CA LEU A 5 -34.25 7.42 -23.42
C LEU A 5 -34.23 8.49 -22.33
N PHE A 6 -34.78 9.68 -22.58
CA PHE A 6 -34.80 10.78 -21.59
C PHE A 6 -36.20 11.17 -21.12
N SER A 7 -37.25 10.41 -21.46
CA SER A 7 -38.65 10.75 -21.15
C SER A 7 -39.37 9.76 -20.23
N LEU A 8 -38.64 8.85 -19.54
CA LEU A 8 -39.27 7.92 -18.58
C LEU A 8 -38.92 8.22 -17.11
N GLY A 9 -38.17 9.24 -16.82
CA GLY A 9 -37.77 9.67 -15.45
C GLY A 9 -38.64 10.80 -14.84
N LEU A 10 -39.54 11.40 -15.60
CA LEU A 10 -40.26 12.58 -15.15
C LEU A 10 -41.79 12.38 -14.95
N PHE A 11 -42.29 11.15 -14.95
CA PHE A 11 -43.74 10.86 -14.81
C PHE A 11 -44.15 10.14 -13.53
N LEU A 12 -43.23 10.02 -12.53
CA LEU A 12 -43.54 9.33 -11.27
C LEU A 12 -43.53 10.25 -10.03
N CYS A 13 -43.57 11.59 -10.18
CA CYS A 13 -43.55 12.55 -9.08
C CYS A 13 -44.81 13.43 -8.96
N LEU A 14 -45.92 13.10 -9.60
CA LEU A 14 -47.13 13.92 -9.55
C LEU A 14 -48.38 13.06 -9.47
N ILE A 15 -48.53 12.25 -8.42
CA ILE A 15 -49.87 11.85 -7.88
C ILE A 15 -49.69 11.45 -6.41
N VAL A 16 -49.62 12.37 -5.50
CA VAL A 16 -50.14 12.27 -4.12
C VAL A 16 -50.42 13.67 -3.65
N SER A 17 -51.56 14.18 -4.02
CA SER A 17 -52.18 15.32 -3.33
C SER A 17 -53.68 15.08 -3.31
N ALA A 18 -54.23 15.23 -2.15
CA ALA A 18 -55.63 15.32 -1.82
C ALA A 18 -56.37 13.99 -1.54
N TYR A 19 -56.45 13.72 -0.23
CA TYR A 19 -57.71 13.52 0.45
C TYR A 19 -57.51 13.79 1.96
N SER A 20 -57.85 14.98 2.39
CA SER A 20 -58.02 15.33 3.81
C SER A 20 -59.47 15.17 4.15
N GLU A 21 -59.87 14.03 4.68
CA GLU A 21 -61.14 13.92 5.42
C GLU A 21 -60.92 14.34 6.87
N SER A 22 -61.55 15.36 7.30
CA SER A 22 -61.64 15.80 8.69
C SER A 22 -62.55 14.87 9.48
N THR A 23 -61.97 13.89 10.18
CA THR A 23 -62.68 13.14 11.21
C THR A 23 -62.74 13.94 12.51
N PRO A 24 -63.84 13.89 13.25
CA PRO A 24 -63.97 14.60 14.53
C PRO A 24 -62.92 14.12 15.53
N ASN A 25 -62.27 15.08 16.18
CA ASN A 25 -61.17 14.89 17.13
C ASN A 25 -61.66 14.13 18.40
N THR A 26 -61.55 12.79 18.36
CA THR A 26 -61.80 11.89 19.50
C THR A 26 -60.51 11.46 20.16
N ALA A 27 -59.75 12.44 20.64
CA ALA A 27 -58.47 12.17 21.29
C ALA A 27 -58.67 11.74 22.75
N PHE A 28 -58.01 10.64 23.14
CA PHE A 28 -57.89 10.18 24.52
C PHE A 28 -56.55 10.68 25.08
N ILE A 29 -56.57 11.30 26.25
CA ILE A 29 -55.41 11.94 26.87
C ILE A 29 -54.99 11.17 28.12
N VAL A 30 -53.73 10.74 28.18
CA VAL A 30 -53.12 10.14 29.38
C VAL A 30 -51.98 11.04 29.84
N LYS A 31 -52.01 11.49 31.10
CA LYS A 31 -50.94 12.29 31.68
C LYS A 31 -50.42 11.70 32.99
N GLY A 32 -49.28 12.15 33.43
CA GLY A 32 -48.68 11.73 34.71
C GLY A 32 -47.32 12.40 34.94
N LEU A 33 -46.71 12.07 36.08
CA LEU A 33 -45.45 12.61 36.53
C LEU A 33 -44.50 11.46 36.92
N VAL A 34 -43.35 11.33 36.27
CA VAL A 34 -42.36 10.28 36.53
C VAL A 34 -41.42 10.73 37.64
N MET A 35 -41.33 9.89 38.69
CA MET A 35 -40.58 10.18 39.92
C MET A 35 -39.64 9.00 40.25
N ASP A 36 -38.52 9.28 40.91
CA ASP A 36 -37.71 8.28 41.56
C ASP A 36 -38.35 7.84 42.89
N SER A 37 -38.56 6.54 43.05
CA SER A 37 -39.23 5.95 44.22
C SER A 37 -38.46 6.14 45.54
N VAL A 38 -37.16 6.42 45.52
CA VAL A 38 -36.31 6.53 46.69
C VAL A 38 -36.06 8.00 47.05
N SER A 39 -35.68 8.82 46.08
CA SER A 39 -35.33 10.22 46.29
C SER A 39 -36.51 11.15 46.22
N ASN A 40 -37.69 10.69 45.73
CA ASN A 40 -38.87 11.50 45.43
C ASN A 40 -38.59 12.73 44.50
N VAL A 41 -37.56 12.65 43.70
CA VAL A 41 -37.23 13.66 42.68
C VAL A 41 -37.80 13.23 41.34
N SER A 42 -38.29 14.21 40.57
CA SER A 42 -38.80 13.94 39.23
C SER A 42 -37.67 13.48 38.27
N ILE A 43 -37.99 12.51 37.40
CA ILE A 43 -37.06 11.97 36.43
C ILE A 43 -37.33 12.60 35.06
N PRO A 44 -36.48 13.55 34.60
CA PRO A 44 -36.67 14.20 33.31
C PRO A 44 -36.32 13.23 32.16
N TYR A 45 -36.89 13.50 30.99
CA TYR A 45 -36.60 12.80 29.73
C TYR A 45 -36.78 11.28 29.77
N THR A 46 -37.62 10.77 30.64
CA THR A 46 -37.99 9.34 30.64
C THR A 46 -38.69 8.99 29.35
N THR A 47 -38.20 7.96 28.66
CA THR A 47 -38.84 7.44 27.44
C THR A 47 -40.11 6.68 27.82
N ILE A 48 -41.26 7.10 27.23
CA ILE A 48 -42.55 6.48 27.43
C ILE A 48 -42.97 5.86 26.10
N SER A 49 -43.05 4.54 26.08
CA SER A 49 -43.41 3.74 24.90
C SER A 49 -44.80 3.19 25.09
N VAL A 50 -45.64 3.26 24.09
CA VAL A 50 -47.04 2.80 24.13
C VAL A 50 -47.24 1.67 23.15
N SER A 51 -47.80 0.57 23.60
CA SER A 51 -48.21 -0.57 22.76
C SER A 51 -49.65 -0.98 23.12
N MET A 52 -50.33 -1.71 22.25
CA MET A 52 -51.57 -2.39 22.59
C MET A 52 -51.26 -3.58 23.50
N ALA A 53 -52.13 -3.81 24.48
CA ALA A 53 -51.99 -4.93 25.42
C ALA A 53 -51.95 -6.29 24.71
N GLU A 54 -52.63 -6.44 23.57
CA GLU A 54 -52.65 -7.63 22.72
C GLU A 54 -51.38 -7.82 21.86
N LYS A 55 -50.61 -6.77 21.64
CA LYS A 55 -49.39 -6.75 20.83
C LYS A 55 -48.28 -5.92 21.49
N PRO A 56 -47.74 -6.37 22.63
CA PRO A 56 -46.81 -5.58 23.46
C PRO A 56 -45.45 -5.31 22.79
N ALA A 57 -45.08 -6.09 21.80
CA ALA A 57 -43.81 -5.91 21.06
C ALA A 57 -43.88 -4.82 19.97
N ILE A 58 -45.06 -4.30 19.65
CA ILE A 58 -45.28 -3.28 18.61
C ILE A 58 -45.63 -1.95 19.24
N TYR A 59 -44.73 -1.01 19.25
CA TYR A 59 -44.93 0.32 19.78
C TYR A 59 -45.75 1.18 18.82
N LEU A 60 -46.85 1.73 19.31
CA LEU A 60 -47.71 2.65 18.56
C LEU A 60 -47.18 4.09 18.59
N LYS A 61 -46.61 4.48 19.74
CA LYS A 61 -46.11 5.83 19.97
C LYS A 61 -44.97 5.79 21.00
N ARG A 62 -44.05 6.71 20.86
CA ARG A 62 -42.97 6.97 21.84
C ARG A 62 -42.84 8.47 22.05
N LEU A 63 -42.66 8.88 23.30
CA LEU A 63 -42.40 10.28 23.69
C LEU A 63 -41.44 10.29 24.89
N ALA A 64 -40.84 11.46 25.16
CA ALA A 64 -40.08 11.68 26.38
C ALA A 64 -40.86 12.57 27.35
N SER A 65 -40.71 12.33 28.68
CA SER A 65 -41.22 13.25 29.70
C SER A 65 -40.49 14.61 29.64
N GLY A 66 -41.17 15.66 30.10
CA GLY A 66 -40.59 17.00 30.21
C GLY A 66 -39.45 17.12 31.22
N VAL A 67 -38.88 18.32 31.34
CA VAL A 67 -37.78 18.63 32.30
C VAL A 67 -38.22 18.41 33.77
N LYS A 68 -39.51 18.52 34.05
CA LYS A 68 -40.08 18.25 35.38
C LYS A 68 -40.58 16.81 35.55
N GLY A 69 -40.30 15.89 34.60
CA GLY A 69 -40.78 14.53 34.61
C GLY A 69 -42.27 14.36 34.22
N ASP A 70 -42.92 15.41 33.85
CA ASP A 70 -44.33 15.44 33.42
C ASP A 70 -44.44 14.90 31.98
N PHE A 71 -45.58 14.25 31.66
CA PHE A 71 -45.89 13.85 30.30
C PHE A 71 -47.39 13.94 30.00
N GLU A 72 -47.73 14.19 28.76
CA GLU A 72 -49.06 14.12 28.21
C GLU A 72 -49.03 13.36 26.90
N LEU A 73 -49.83 12.31 26.83
CA LEU A 73 -49.91 11.38 25.71
C LEU A 73 -51.32 11.39 25.13
N THR A 74 -51.43 11.56 23.82
CA THR A 74 -52.68 11.50 23.07
C THR A 74 -52.76 10.16 22.32
N LEU A 75 -53.88 9.44 22.51
CA LEU A 75 -54.25 8.22 21.83
C LEU A 75 -55.51 8.47 20.96
N ASN A 76 -55.56 7.77 19.81
CA ASN A 76 -56.63 8.03 18.81
C ASN A 76 -57.81 7.05 18.88
N LYS A 77 -57.70 5.99 19.69
CA LYS A 77 -58.74 4.95 19.81
C LYS A 77 -58.92 4.54 21.26
N ALA A 78 -60.11 4.10 21.61
CA ALA A 78 -60.36 3.39 22.86
C ALA A 78 -59.74 2.01 22.81
N GLY A 79 -59.27 1.47 23.95
CA GLY A 79 -58.63 0.17 24.02
C GLY A 79 -57.72 -0.01 25.24
N ASN A 80 -57.17 -1.20 25.37
CA ASN A 80 -56.21 -1.54 26.43
C ASN A 80 -54.77 -1.35 25.93
N TYR A 81 -54.01 -0.51 26.63
CA TYR A 81 -52.63 -0.15 26.28
C TYR A 81 -51.68 -0.52 27.40
N LEU A 82 -50.43 -0.76 27.02
CA LEU A 82 -49.30 -0.88 27.93
C LEU A 82 -48.38 0.32 27.74
N LEU A 83 -48.13 1.06 28.81
CA LEU A 83 -47.16 2.15 28.85
C LEU A 83 -45.90 1.64 29.53
N SER A 84 -44.77 1.61 28.78
CA SER A 84 -43.44 1.26 29.28
C SER A 84 -42.65 2.54 29.54
N PHE A 85 -42.20 2.73 30.77
CA PHE A 85 -41.36 3.85 31.22
C PHE A 85 -39.94 3.39 31.33
N GLU A 86 -39.02 4.00 30.57
CA GLU A 86 -37.61 3.64 30.51
C GLU A 86 -36.76 4.89 30.77
N SER A 87 -35.83 4.80 31.73
CA SER A 87 -34.86 5.86 32.01
C SER A 87 -33.52 5.22 32.42
N VAL A 88 -32.42 5.94 32.10
CA VAL A 88 -31.06 5.45 32.39
C VAL A 88 -30.88 5.27 33.90
N GLY A 89 -30.44 4.07 34.31
CA GLY A 89 -30.23 3.74 35.72
C GLY A 89 -31.50 3.31 36.49
N MET A 90 -32.67 3.25 35.84
CA MET A 90 -33.93 2.82 36.43
C MET A 90 -34.40 1.48 35.87
N LYS A 91 -35.14 0.70 36.67
CA LYS A 91 -35.85 -0.50 36.18
C LYS A 91 -36.99 -0.06 35.29
N THR A 92 -37.14 -0.69 34.11
CA THR A 92 -38.27 -0.49 33.23
C THR A 92 -39.57 -0.79 33.98
N LEU A 93 -40.48 0.17 33.97
CA LEU A 93 -41.81 0.03 34.61
C LEU A 93 -42.86 -0.06 33.51
N VAL A 94 -43.68 -1.09 33.55
CA VAL A 94 -44.79 -1.26 32.62
C VAL A 94 -46.13 -1.06 33.39
N ARG A 95 -47.00 -0.17 32.87
CA ARG A 95 -48.32 0.11 33.41
C ARG A 95 -49.40 -0.18 32.37
N PRO A 96 -50.35 -1.06 32.68
CA PRO A 96 -51.54 -1.24 31.87
C PRO A 96 -52.48 -0.01 32.04
N VAL A 97 -53.03 0.45 30.93
CA VAL A 97 -53.98 1.56 30.89
C VAL A 97 -55.17 1.20 29.99
N SER A 98 -56.36 1.33 30.49
CA SER A 98 -57.60 1.13 29.71
C SER A 98 -58.24 2.48 29.43
N MET A 99 -58.58 2.77 28.17
CA MET A 99 -59.26 3.96 27.74
C MET A 99 -60.58 3.56 27.08
N ASP A 100 -61.67 4.13 27.56
CA ASP A 100 -63.00 3.92 26.96
C ASP A 100 -63.65 5.25 26.59
N VAL A 101 -64.79 5.16 25.90
CA VAL A 101 -65.50 6.35 25.39
C VAL A 101 -66.02 7.26 26.51
N ASN A 102 -66.21 6.73 27.71
CA ASN A 102 -66.70 7.46 28.88
C ASN A 102 -65.60 8.11 29.71
N GLN A 103 -64.35 7.60 29.56
CA GLN A 103 -63.16 8.10 30.25
C GLN A 103 -62.08 8.55 29.24
N ARG A 104 -62.23 9.74 28.70
CA ARG A 104 -61.36 10.31 27.66
C ARG A 104 -60.08 10.97 28.21
N LYS A 105 -59.98 11.22 29.51
CA LYS A 105 -58.82 11.80 30.17
C LYS A 105 -58.46 10.93 31.38
N LEU A 106 -57.22 10.48 31.43
CA LEU A 106 -56.69 9.67 32.53
C LEU A 106 -55.45 10.34 33.08
N ASP A 107 -55.46 10.66 34.36
CA ASP A 107 -54.28 11.11 35.09
C ASP A 107 -53.74 9.94 35.91
N LEU A 108 -52.53 9.48 35.57
CA LEU A 108 -51.85 8.38 36.24
C LEU A 108 -51.17 8.81 37.54
N GLY A 109 -51.23 10.12 37.87
CA GLY A 109 -50.52 10.67 39.02
C GLY A 109 -49.00 10.46 38.98
N ARG A 110 -48.47 10.08 40.12
CA ARG A 110 -47.02 9.84 40.25
C ARG A 110 -46.69 8.42 39.82
N ILE A 111 -45.76 8.30 38.88
CA ILE A 111 -45.18 7.05 38.36
C ILE A 111 -43.82 6.86 39.01
N ASN A 112 -43.75 6.05 40.06
CA ASN A 112 -42.51 5.84 40.81
C ASN A 112 -41.67 4.74 40.17
N MET A 113 -40.48 5.10 39.65
CA MET A 113 -39.50 4.18 39.12
C MET A 113 -38.45 3.86 40.19
N SER A 114 -37.98 2.60 40.25
CA SER A 114 -36.91 2.15 41.17
C SER A 114 -35.61 2.08 40.43
N SER A 115 -34.49 2.35 41.11
CA SER A 115 -33.15 2.20 40.56
C SER A 115 -32.85 0.77 40.17
N SER A 116 -32.07 0.56 39.10
CA SER A 116 -31.62 -0.72 38.62
C SER A 116 -30.18 -0.97 39.07
N ASP A 117 -29.96 -2.02 39.89
CA ASP A 117 -28.63 -2.48 40.27
C ASP A 117 -27.94 -3.31 39.17
N GLN A 118 -28.55 -3.41 38.00
CA GLN A 118 -27.88 -4.01 36.84
C GLN A 118 -26.84 -3.05 36.27
N LYS A 119 -25.54 -3.44 36.35
CA LYS A 119 -24.49 -2.85 35.48
C LYS A 119 -24.98 -2.96 34.05
N LEU A 120 -25.30 -1.83 33.44
CA LEU A 120 -25.59 -1.74 32.01
C LEU A 120 -24.39 -2.31 31.25
N SER A 121 -24.56 -3.47 30.64
CA SER A 121 -23.72 -3.83 29.51
C SER A 121 -23.92 -2.73 28.48
N GLY A 122 -22.89 -1.87 28.31
CA GLY A 122 -22.97 -0.71 27.48
C GLY A 122 -23.47 -1.09 26.09
N VAL A 123 -24.52 -0.45 25.63
CA VAL A 123 -24.84 -0.39 24.22
C VAL A 123 -23.68 0.39 23.59
N THR A 124 -22.70 -0.35 23.08
CA THR A 124 -21.67 0.23 22.23
C THR A 124 -22.41 0.69 20.98
N VAL A 125 -22.72 1.97 20.90
CA VAL A 125 -23.02 2.61 19.63
C VAL A 125 -21.73 2.52 18.84
N LEU A 126 -21.59 1.46 18.04
CA LEU A 126 -20.58 1.37 17.01
C LEU A 126 -20.91 2.47 16.00
N ALA A 127 -20.47 3.69 16.29
CA ALA A 127 -20.27 4.68 15.26
C ALA A 127 -19.29 4.02 14.28
N ASN A 128 -19.76 3.63 13.10
CA ASN A 128 -18.91 3.11 12.05
C ASN A 128 -17.88 4.19 11.73
N LYS A 129 -16.70 4.04 12.33
CA LYS A 129 -15.57 4.92 12.08
C LYS A 129 -15.26 4.87 10.57
N PRO A 130 -15.13 6.00 9.89
CA PRO A 130 -14.79 5.98 8.47
C PRO A 130 -13.47 5.25 8.26
N LEU A 131 -13.41 4.35 7.27
CA LEU A 131 -12.18 3.60 6.94
C LEU A 131 -11.05 4.51 6.47
N VAL A 132 -11.36 5.68 5.95
CA VAL A 132 -10.39 6.65 5.46
C VAL A 132 -10.48 7.93 6.26
N LYS A 133 -9.33 8.41 6.72
CA LYS A 133 -9.16 9.71 7.37
C LYS A 133 -8.09 10.49 6.62
N VAL A 134 -8.31 11.79 6.39
CA VAL A 134 -7.33 12.70 5.80
C VAL A 134 -6.83 13.67 6.85
N ASP A 135 -5.52 13.68 7.03
CA ASP A 135 -4.79 14.67 7.81
C ASP A 135 -4.05 15.65 6.86
N LEU A 136 -3.36 16.64 7.39
CA LEU A 136 -2.68 17.68 6.61
C LEU A 136 -1.65 17.10 5.62
N ASP A 137 -0.92 16.08 6.00
CA ASP A 137 0.21 15.51 5.28
C ASP A 137 -0.01 14.06 4.82
N LYS A 138 -1.12 13.42 5.23
CA LYS A 138 -1.37 11.99 4.95
C LYS A 138 -2.83 11.62 4.84
N ILE A 139 -3.08 10.53 4.16
CA ILE A 139 -4.36 9.82 4.12
C ILE A 139 -4.17 8.51 4.89
N SER A 140 -5.03 8.23 5.87
CA SER A 140 -4.96 7.01 6.68
C SER A 140 -6.14 6.09 6.36
N TYR A 141 -5.86 4.84 6.00
CA TYR A 141 -6.83 3.77 5.82
C TYR A 141 -6.86 2.89 7.07
N ASP A 142 -8.01 2.81 7.74
CA ASP A 142 -8.21 2.02 8.96
C ASP A 142 -8.36 0.53 8.58
N THR A 143 -7.24 -0.19 8.51
CA THR A 143 -7.20 -1.61 8.16
C THR A 143 -7.88 -2.47 9.23
N LYS A 144 -7.78 -2.09 10.49
CA LYS A 144 -8.40 -2.83 11.61
C LYS A 144 -9.92 -2.90 11.49
N SER A 145 -10.54 -1.84 11.03
CA SER A 145 -12.00 -1.75 10.86
C SER A 145 -12.48 -2.40 9.56
N ASP A 146 -11.56 -2.81 8.67
CA ASP A 146 -11.91 -3.53 7.45
C ASP A 146 -12.12 -5.02 7.73
N PRO A 147 -13.31 -5.60 7.45
CA PRO A 147 -13.58 -7.01 7.69
C PRO A 147 -12.63 -7.98 6.99
N GLU A 148 -12.09 -7.61 5.82
CA GLU A 148 -11.17 -8.46 5.07
C GLU A 148 -9.76 -8.51 5.67
N SER A 149 -9.41 -7.60 6.60
CA SER A 149 -8.10 -7.58 7.23
C SER A 149 -7.74 -8.90 7.93
N GLN A 150 -8.74 -9.68 8.33
CA GLN A 150 -8.53 -10.95 9.02
C GLN A 150 -8.00 -12.06 8.12
N SER A 151 -8.29 -12.01 6.82
CA SER A 151 -7.99 -13.07 5.85
C SER A 151 -7.12 -12.62 4.69
N SER A 152 -6.75 -11.33 4.66
CA SER A 152 -5.98 -10.72 3.57
C SER A 152 -4.56 -10.41 4.00
N THR A 153 -3.69 -10.24 3.01
CA THR A 153 -2.35 -9.69 3.22
C THR A 153 -2.38 -8.17 3.21
N VAL A 154 -1.31 -7.53 3.68
CA VAL A 154 -1.18 -6.07 3.60
C VAL A 154 -1.17 -5.61 2.14
N LEU A 155 -0.59 -6.39 1.24
CA LEU A 155 -0.62 -6.11 -0.20
C LEU A 155 -2.05 -6.09 -0.75
N ASP A 156 -2.91 -7.01 -0.30
CA ASP A 156 -4.32 -7.02 -0.69
C ASP A 156 -5.08 -5.81 -0.13
N MET A 157 -4.75 -5.38 1.09
CA MET A 157 -5.32 -4.15 1.65
C MET A 157 -4.90 -2.91 0.88
N LEU A 158 -3.68 -2.86 0.35
CA LEU A 158 -3.22 -1.73 -0.47
C LEU A 158 -4.11 -1.49 -1.70
N LYS A 159 -4.71 -2.53 -2.28
CA LYS A 159 -5.67 -2.42 -3.39
C LYS A 159 -6.91 -1.58 -3.05
N LYS A 160 -7.17 -1.36 -1.75
CA LYS A 160 -8.30 -0.59 -1.23
C LYS A 160 -7.88 0.80 -0.71
N VAL A 161 -6.57 1.05 -0.61
CA VAL A 161 -6.04 2.30 -0.09
C VAL A 161 -6.12 3.38 -1.16
N PRO A 162 -6.64 4.58 -0.84
CA PRO A 162 -6.68 5.68 -1.80
C PRO A 162 -5.31 5.99 -2.38
N MET A 163 -5.25 6.29 -3.68
CA MET A 163 -4.05 6.65 -4.44
C MET A 163 -3.02 5.52 -4.61
N VAL A 164 -3.24 4.34 -4.07
CA VAL A 164 -2.37 3.18 -4.25
C VAL A 164 -3.00 2.24 -5.27
N THR A 165 -2.19 1.74 -6.18
CA THR A 165 -2.57 0.70 -7.13
C THR A 165 -1.59 -0.46 -7.01
N VAL A 166 -2.12 -1.68 -7.08
CA VAL A 166 -1.31 -2.91 -7.13
C VAL A 166 -1.71 -3.63 -8.39
N ASP A 167 -0.78 -3.78 -9.32
CA ASP A 167 -1.03 -4.47 -10.59
C ASP A 167 -0.99 -5.99 -10.41
N GLY A 168 -1.09 -6.72 -11.48
CA GLY A 168 -1.17 -8.16 -11.38
C GLY A 168 0.15 -8.87 -11.30
N GLU A 169 1.22 -8.17 -11.42
CA GLU A 169 2.56 -8.65 -11.09
C GLU A 169 2.91 -8.33 -9.63
N ASP A 170 1.90 -7.86 -8.86
CA ASP A 170 2.06 -7.37 -7.50
C ASP A 170 2.91 -6.07 -7.41
N ASN A 171 3.15 -5.37 -8.53
CA ASN A 171 3.84 -4.09 -8.51
C ASN A 171 2.94 -3.03 -7.90
N ILE A 172 3.48 -2.34 -6.92
CA ILE A 172 2.78 -1.27 -6.22
C ILE A 172 3.09 0.05 -6.91
N GLN A 173 2.07 0.87 -7.11
CA GLN A 173 2.23 2.23 -7.60
C GLN A 173 1.47 3.19 -6.68
N LEU A 174 2.07 4.33 -6.43
CA LEU A 174 1.46 5.45 -5.71
C LEU A 174 1.23 6.60 -6.68
N LYS A 175 -0.02 7.03 -6.86
CA LYS A 175 -0.41 8.03 -7.89
C LYS A 175 0.03 7.62 -9.31
N GLY A 176 0.09 6.33 -9.63
CA GLY A 176 0.59 5.84 -10.91
C GLY A 176 2.11 5.81 -11.07
N SER A 177 2.87 6.24 -10.06
CA SER A 177 4.34 6.17 -10.03
C SER A 177 4.83 4.96 -9.24
N SER A 178 5.81 4.25 -9.76
CA SER A 178 6.55 3.20 -9.03
C SER A 178 7.64 3.76 -8.11
N SER A 179 7.93 5.06 -8.21
CA SER A 179 8.90 5.75 -7.35
C SER A 179 8.24 6.21 -6.04
N PHE A 180 8.02 5.29 -5.12
CA PHE A 180 7.50 5.54 -3.77
C PHE A 180 8.30 4.71 -2.76
N LYS A 181 8.12 4.99 -1.46
CA LYS A 181 8.74 4.23 -0.38
C LYS A 181 7.68 3.59 0.51
N VAL A 182 8.01 2.44 1.08
CA VAL A 182 7.15 1.76 2.05
C VAL A 182 7.80 1.80 3.42
N TYR A 183 7.08 2.32 4.40
CA TYR A 183 7.49 2.41 5.79
C TYR A 183 6.69 1.44 6.66
N ILE A 184 7.29 1.03 7.76
CA ILE A 184 6.62 0.29 8.82
C ILE A 184 6.73 1.11 10.11
N ASN A 185 5.59 1.52 10.68
CA ASN A 185 5.51 2.37 11.88
C ASN A 185 6.28 3.70 11.76
N GLY A 186 6.21 4.32 10.58
CA GLY A 186 6.92 5.57 10.30
C GLY A 186 8.41 5.39 10.05
N LYS A 187 8.90 4.15 9.94
CA LYS A 187 10.30 3.83 9.66
C LYS A 187 10.42 3.12 8.33
N PRO A 188 11.34 3.48 7.42
CA PRO A 188 11.66 2.65 6.29
C PRO A 188 12.27 1.35 6.81
N SER A 189 11.97 0.30 6.13
CA SER A 189 12.54 -1.00 6.37
C SER A 189 13.34 -1.41 5.14
N ASN A 190 14.56 -1.91 5.31
CA ASN A 190 15.34 -2.49 4.21
C ASN A 190 14.58 -3.63 3.53
N MET A 191 13.71 -4.30 4.27
CA MET A 191 12.81 -5.32 3.73
C MET A 191 11.90 -4.78 2.64
N THR A 192 11.35 -3.57 2.85
CA THR A 192 10.43 -2.94 1.88
C THR A 192 11.17 -2.09 0.85
N ALA A 193 12.46 -1.82 1.04
CA ALA A 193 13.25 -1.03 0.11
C ALA A 193 13.56 -1.80 -1.19
N THR A 194 13.91 -3.09 -1.07
CA THR A 194 14.32 -3.90 -2.22
C THR A 194 13.13 -4.56 -2.92
N ASN A 195 12.19 -5.13 -2.15
CA ASN A 195 11.01 -5.80 -2.71
C ASN A 195 9.77 -5.58 -1.83
N PRO A 196 9.15 -4.38 -1.87
CA PRO A 196 8.01 -4.05 -1.02
C PRO A 196 6.82 -4.99 -1.24
N SER A 197 6.60 -5.44 -2.47
CA SER A 197 5.48 -6.31 -2.82
C SER A 197 5.53 -7.65 -2.11
N GLN A 198 6.69 -8.30 -2.11
CA GLN A 198 6.85 -9.61 -1.45
C GLN A 198 6.71 -9.49 0.07
N VAL A 199 7.29 -8.46 0.67
CA VAL A 199 7.16 -8.19 2.10
C VAL A 199 5.71 -7.98 2.49
N LEU A 200 5.01 -7.08 1.81
CA LEU A 200 3.62 -6.75 2.12
C LEU A 200 2.65 -7.90 1.81
N LYS A 201 3.02 -8.77 0.88
CA LYS A 201 2.30 -10.02 0.60
C LYS A 201 2.48 -11.06 1.71
N SER A 202 3.61 -11.07 2.40
CA SER A 202 3.88 -11.96 3.53
C SER A 202 3.28 -11.46 4.85
N MET A 203 2.94 -10.16 4.96
CA MET A 203 2.38 -9.57 6.18
C MET A 203 0.87 -9.78 6.26
N PRO A 204 0.34 -10.41 7.32
CA PRO A 204 -1.09 -10.49 7.56
C PRO A 204 -1.69 -9.09 7.80
N ALA A 205 -2.77 -8.77 7.12
CA ALA A 205 -3.44 -7.48 7.32
C ALA A 205 -4.06 -7.34 8.72
N SER A 206 -4.34 -8.45 9.40
CA SER A 206 -4.80 -8.47 10.78
C SER A 206 -3.78 -7.90 11.79
N SER A 207 -2.50 -7.84 11.44
CA SER A 207 -1.45 -7.23 12.26
C SER A 207 -1.34 -5.71 12.06
N ILE A 208 -2.14 -5.11 11.18
CA ILE A 208 -2.04 -3.72 10.78
C ILE A 208 -3.20 -2.93 11.35
N LYS A 209 -2.89 -1.79 11.95
CA LYS A 209 -3.88 -0.82 12.45
C LYS A 209 -4.42 0.03 11.30
N ASN A 210 -3.50 0.70 10.59
CA ASN A 210 -3.82 1.54 9.44
C ASN A 210 -2.67 1.56 8.45
N ILE A 211 -3.03 1.85 7.20
CA ILE A 211 -2.09 2.16 6.13
C ILE A 211 -2.20 3.65 5.86
N GLU A 212 -1.09 4.35 5.96
CA GLU A 212 -1.04 5.79 5.72
C GLU A 212 -0.37 6.06 4.38
N VAL A 213 -0.97 6.92 3.58
CA VAL A 213 -0.41 7.40 2.32
C VAL A 213 0.00 8.85 2.50
N ILE A 214 1.30 9.10 2.44
CA ILE A 214 1.89 10.43 2.54
C ILE A 214 2.27 10.84 1.12
N THR A 215 1.40 11.57 0.48
CA THR A 215 1.56 11.95 -0.94
C THR A 215 2.51 13.11 -1.14
N GLU A 216 2.69 13.89 -0.08
CA GLU A 216 3.52 15.09 -0.08
C GLU A 216 4.42 15.06 1.17
N PRO A 217 5.47 14.22 1.17
CA PRO A 217 6.37 14.12 2.31
C PRO A 217 7.07 15.45 2.56
N GLY A 218 6.91 16.01 3.75
CA GLY A 218 7.53 17.27 4.15
C GLY A 218 9.04 17.17 4.36
N ALA A 219 9.72 18.27 4.71
CA ALA A 219 11.18 18.38 4.85
C ALA A 219 11.84 17.39 5.82
N LYS A 220 11.09 16.82 6.78
CA LYS A 220 11.58 15.76 7.69
C LYS A 220 11.86 14.41 7.02
N TYR A 221 11.27 14.17 5.85
CA TYR A 221 11.53 12.97 5.06
C TYR A 221 12.71 13.21 4.14
N ASP A 222 13.41 12.14 3.77
CA ASP A 222 14.53 12.27 2.83
C ASP A 222 14.08 12.92 1.52
N ALA A 223 14.98 13.66 0.92
CA ALA A 223 14.72 14.40 -0.33
C ALA A 223 14.45 13.48 -1.52
N GLU A 224 14.76 12.21 -1.38
CA GLU A 224 14.59 11.18 -2.40
C GLU A 224 13.24 10.44 -2.26
N GLY A 225 12.68 9.97 -3.37
CA GLY A 225 11.38 9.30 -3.42
C GLY A 225 10.28 10.19 -3.96
N VAL A 226 10.16 10.27 -5.27
CA VAL A 226 9.29 11.22 -5.99
C VAL A 226 7.80 10.94 -5.86
N GLY A 227 7.38 9.70 -5.64
CA GLY A 227 5.97 9.29 -5.63
C GLY A 227 5.25 9.46 -4.30
N GLY A 228 5.98 9.61 -3.19
CA GLY A 228 5.42 9.66 -1.83
C GLY A 228 5.75 8.43 -0.99
N ILE A 229 5.06 8.28 0.15
CA ILE A 229 5.34 7.23 1.13
C ILE A 229 4.05 6.46 1.45
N ILE A 230 4.13 5.14 1.49
CA ILE A 230 3.11 4.25 2.05
C ILE A 230 3.61 3.78 3.41
N ASN A 231 2.99 4.23 4.49
CA ASN A 231 3.38 3.87 5.85
C ASN A 231 2.41 2.82 6.43
N ILE A 232 2.92 1.64 6.71
CA ILE A 232 2.19 0.54 7.32
C ILE A 232 2.28 0.70 8.84
N VAL A 233 1.19 1.09 9.48
CA VAL A 233 1.13 1.23 10.94
C VAL A 233 0.60 -0.07 11.53
N THR A 234 1.43 -0.79 12.28
CA THR A 234 1.01 -2.02 12.97
C THR A 234 0.10 -1.71 14.15
N GLU A 235 -0.69 -2.68 14.59
CA GLU A 235 -1.53 -2.55 15.78
C GLU A 235 -0.69 -2.18 17.00
N LYS A 236 -1.18 -1.19 17.77
CA LYS A 236 -0.65 -0.93 19.12
C LYS A 236 -1.23 -1.98 20.05
N ALA A 237 -0.39 -2.78 20.64
CA ALA A 237 -0.81 -3.76 21.62
C ALA A 237 -1.30 -3.08 22.91
N MET A 238 -2.47 -3.44 23.40
CA MET A 238 -3.03 -3.02 24.69
C MET A 238 -2.66 -4.05 25.78
N GLY A 239 -2.35 -3.67 27.02
CA GLY A 239 -1.77 -4.53 28.10
C GLY A 239 -2.45 -5.89 28.27
N GLY A 240 -1.68 -6.94 28.60
CA GLY A 240 -1.99 -8.35 28.46
C GLY A 240 -1.19 -8.96 27.32
N TYR A 241 -1.76 -9.95 26.64
CA TYR A 241 -1.16 -10.53 25.45
C TYR A 241 -2.22 -10.78 24.37
N THR A 242 -1.83 -10.72 23.12
CA THR A 242 -2.64 -11.15 21.99
C THR A 242 -1.74 -11.81 20.95
N GLY A 243 -2.29 -12.75 20.22
CA GLY A 243 -1.57 -13.37 19.12
C GLY A 243 -2.50 -13.85 18.02
N THR A 244 -1.92 -14.08 16.85
CA THR A 244 -2.59 -14.63 15.67
C THR A 244 -1.68 -15.67 15.05
N LEU A 245 -2.22 -16.84 14.78
CA LEU A 245 -1.60 -17.89 13.96
C LEU A 245 -2.35 -17.94 12.64
N SER A 246 -1.64 -17.95 11.51
CA SER A 246 -2.24 -18.07 10.19
C SER A 246 -1.53 -19.14 9.38
N ALA A 247 -2.30 -19.88 8.57
CA ALA A 247 -1.77 -20.83 7.60
C ALA A 247 -2.65 -20.82 6.36
N GLY A 248 -2.04 -20.98 5.18
CA GLY A 248 -2.75 -21.01 3.91
C GLY A 248 -2.06 -21.91 2.90
N VAL A 249 -2.86 -22.40 1.98
CA VAL A 249 -2.41 -23.20 0.83
C VAL A 249 -3.12 -22.73 -0.43
N ASP A 250 -2.47 -22.90 -1.59
CA ASP A 250 -3.09 -22.62 -2.88
C ASP A 250 -2.99 -23.80 -3.85
N SER A 251 -3.83 -23.77 -4.88
CA SER A 251 -3.93 -24.85 -5.88
C SER A 251 -2.73 -24.94 -6.83
N ARG A 252 -1.74 -24.05 -6.73
CA ARG A 252 -0.47 -24.11 -7.45
C ARG A 252 0.62 -24.82 -6.66
N GLY A 253 0.30 -25.28 -5.43
CA GLY A 253 1.24 -25.89 -4.51
C GLY A 253 1.90 -24.88 -3.56
N GLY A 254 1.50 -23.62 -3.64
CA GLY A 254 1.97 -22.57 -2.73
C GLY A 254 1.40 -22.77 -1.32
N TYR A 255 2.18 -22.36 -0.32
CA TYR A 255 1.75 -22.36 1.07
C TYR A 255 2.39 -21.21 1.83
N ASN A 256 1.68 -20.73 2.84
CA ASN A 256 2.15 -19.66 3.71
C ASN A 256 1.79 -19.95 5.17
N GLY A 257 2.54 -19.34 6.08
CA GLY A 257 2.26 -19.38 7.50
C GLY A 257 2.74 -18.12 8.19
N GLY A 258 2.05 -17.70 9.25
CA GLY A 258 2.38 -16.50 9.99
C GLY A 258 2.06 -16.62 11.47
N ILE A 259 2.89 -15.96 12.28
CA ILE A 259 2.73 -15.82 13.72
C ILE A 259 2.86 -14.33 14.05
N TYR A 260 1.86 -13.79 14.68
CA TYR A 260 1.91 -12.47 15.33
C TYR A 260 1.69 -12.66 16.82
N PHE A 261 2.52 -12.02 17.63
CA PHE A 261 2.39 -12.01 19.07
C PHE A 261 2.73 -10.63 19.62
N SER A 262 1.94 -10.15 20.55
CA SER A 262 2.20 -8.89 21.23
C SER A 262 1.81 -8.98 22.70
N THR A 263 2.66 -8.44 23.58
CA THR A 263 2.41 -8.44 25.02
C THR A 263 2.95 -7.17 25.67
N LYS A 264 2.30 -6.76 26.77
CA LYS A 264 2.81 -5.73 27.66
C LYS A 264 2.78 -6.20 29.10
N THR A 265 3.95 -6.14 29.76
CA THR A 265 4.13 -6.47 31.16
C THR A 265 4.82 -5.33 31.87
N GLY A 266 4.11 -4.58 32.71
CA GLY A 266 4.62 -3.40 33.39
C GLY A 266 5.10 -2.33 32.40
N LYS A 267 6.39 -1.99 32.43
CA LYS A 267 7.05 -1.01 31.56
C LYS A 267 7.53 -1.59 30.23
N LEU A 268 7.57 -2.92 30.09
CA LEU A 268 8.07 -3.63 28.91
C LEU A 268 6.92 -3.98 27.96
N GLY A 269 7.02 -3.55 26.73
CA GLY A 269 6.18 -3.99 25.60
C GLY A 269 7.02 -4.81 24.65
N LEU A 270 6.50 -5.96 24.21
CA LEU A 270 7.13 -6.82 23.19
C LEU A 270 6.14 -7.08 22.07
N THR A 271 6.62 -7.03 20.82
CA THR A 271 5.84 -7.43 19.63
C THR A 271 6.74 -8.27 18.74
N ALA A 272 6.26 -9.44 18.35
CA ALA A 272 6.94 -10.32 17.41
C ALA A 272 6.03 -10.63 16.22
N ASN A 273 6.61 -10.67 15.03
CA ASN A 273 5.92 -11.05 13.80
C ASN A 273 6.86 -11.94 12.98
N LEU A 274 6.39 -13.13 12.59
CA LEU A 274 7.13 -14.08 11.77
C LEU A 274 6.21 -14.54 10.65
N ASN A 275 6.71 -14.54 9.41
CA ASN A 275 5.94 -14.96 8.24
C ASN A 275 6.81 -15.73 7.29
N TYR A 276 6.25 -16.76 6.69
CA TYR A 276 6.84 -17.54 5.62
C TYR A 276 5.87 -17.65 4.46
N ASN A 277 6.36 -17.51 3.25
CA ASN A 277 5.61 -17.67 2.02
C ASN A 277 6.41 -18.51 1.03
N ASN A 278 5.76 -19.48 0.42
CA ASN A 278 6.31 -20.30 -0.65
C ASN A 278 5.35 -20.26 -1.84
N ARG A 279 5.85 -20.00 -3.05
CA ARG A 279 5.05 -19.85 -4.26
C ARG A 279 5.69 -20.55 -5.44
N PHE A 280 4.87 -21.28 -6.17
CA PHE A 280 5.22 -21.87 -7.45
C PHE A 280 4.51 -21.16 -8.59
N ASP A 281 5.24 -20.87 -9.65
CA ASP A 281 4.71 -20.25 -10.87
C ASP A 281 5.25 -21.01 -12.10
N PRO A 282 4.75 -22.22 -12.34
CA PRO A 282 5.21 -23.07 -13.43
C PRO A 282 4.59 -22.65 -14.78
N ASP A 283 5.20 -23.09 -15.85
CA ASP A 283 4.70 -22.95 -17.21
C ASP A 283 4.55 -21.50 -17.69
N ARG A 284 5.37 -20.56 -17.22
CA ARG A 284 5.45 -19.24 -17.82
C ARG A 284 5.99 -19.34 -19.22
N THR A 285 5.31 -18.78 -20.21
CA THR A 285 5.81 -18.71 -21.58
C THR A 285 6.04 -17.27 -22.00
N SER A 286 7.06 -17.05 -22.80
CA SER A 286 7.41 -15.76 -23.36
C SER A 286 7.74 -15.91 -24.84
N ASN A 287 7.17 -15.05 -25.67
CA ASN A 287 7.47 -14.96 -27.09
C ASN A 287 7.96 -13.55 -27.38
N LEU A 288 9.22 -13.44 -27.82
CA LEU A 288 9.79 -12.18 -28.25
C LEU A 288 9.85 -12.18 -29.81
N PHE A 289 9.34 -11.12 -30.37
CA PHE A 289 9.51 -10.78 -31.79
C PHE A 289 10.23 -9.43 -31.87
N ARG A 290 11.32 -9.37 -32.67
CA ARG A 290 11.98 -8.11 -33.00
C ARG A 290 12.18 -8.01 -34.50
N GLU A 291 11.85 -6.85 -35.05
CA GLU A 291 12.11 -6.47 -36.43
C GLU A 291 13.09 -5.29 -36.47
N ASN A 292 14.25 -5.51 -37.07
CA ASN A 292 15.26 -4.49 -37.29
C ASN A 292 14.96 -3.71 -38.59
N VAL A 293 15.34 -2.42 -38.65
CA VAL A 293 15.15 -1.58 -39.82
C VAL A 293 15.85 -2.15 -41.04
N SER A 294 17.01 -2.81 -40.85
CA SER A 294 17.79 -3.44 -41.89
C SER A 294 18.37 -4.78 -41.46
N ALA A 295 18.49 -5.71 -42.40
CA ALA A 295 19.16 -7.01 -42.20
C ALA A 295 20.67 -6.86 -41.84
N ASN A 296 21.28 -5.73 -42.11
CA ASN A 296 22.68 -5.42 -41.78
C ASN A 296 22.98 -5.43 -40.27
N TYR A 297 21.90 -5.42 -39.44
CA TYR A 297 21.99 -5.55 -37.98
C TYR A 297 21.83 -7.02 -37.54
N GLY A 298 22.66 -7.94 -38.02
CA GLY A 298 22.66 -9.34 -37.61
C GLY A 298 21.42 -10.13 -38.06
N GLY A 299 20.62 -9.60 -39.00
CA GLY A 299 19.38 -10.15 -39.52
C GLY A 299 18.21 -9.19 -39.40
N LYS A 300 17.16 -9.42 -40.21
CA LYS A 300 15.95 -8.58 -40.24
C LYS A 300 15.02 -8.88 -39.07
N TYR A 301 14.89 -10.15 -38.73
CA TYR A 301 13.94 -10.63 -37.72
C TYR A 301 14.61 -11.49 -36.65
N LEU A 302 14.24 -11.31 -35.40
CA LEU A 302 14.58 -12.19 -34.27
C LEU A 302 13.26 -12.69 -33.67
N ASN A 303 13.15 -14.02 -33.57
CA ASN A 303 12.07 -14.71 -32.86
C ASN A 303 12.66 -15.53 -31.73
N GLN A 304 12.16 -15.30 -30.50
CA GLN A 304 12.51 -16.12 -29.34
C GLN A 304 11.25 -16.69 -28.72
N THR A 305 11.25 -17.98 -28.42
CA THR A 305 10.16 -18.64 -27.72
C THR A 305 10.73 -19.28 -26.46
N GLY A 306 10.23 -18.89 -25.31
CA GLY A 306 10.72 -19.33 -24.01
C GLY A 306 9.64 -19.97 -23.15
N LYS A 307 10.05 -20.91 -22.31
CA LYS A 307 9.26 -21.48 -21.22
C LYS A 307 10.10 -21.47 -19.94
N THR A 308 9.52 -21.00 -18.83
CA THR A 308 10.21 -20.87 -17.54
C THR A 308 9.32 -21.39 -16.42
N ASP A 309 9.88 -22.18 -15.53
CA ASP A 309 9.31 -22.58 -14.25
C ASP A 309 10.00 -21.79 -13.14
N ALA A 310 9.22 -21.09 -12.34
CA ALA A 310 9.71 -20.24 -11.26
C ALA A 310 9.23 -20.73 -9.89
N HIS A 311 10.14 -20.70 -8.94
CA HIS A 311 9.85 -21.04 -7.53
C HIS A 311 10.42 -19.95 -6.65
N TYR A 312 9.60 -19.39 -5.74
CA TYR A 312 9.96 -18.32 -4.82
C TYR A 312 9.66 -18.76 -3.39
N HIS A 313 10.57 -18.47 -2.48
CA HIS A 313 10.30 -18.55 -1.05
C HIS A 313 10.75 -17.27 -0.35
N PHE A 314 10.06 -16.92 0.72
CA PHE A 314 10.35 -15.73 1.48
C PHE A 314 9.99 -15.92 2.95
N PHE A 315 10.94 -15.63 3.81
CA PHE A 315 10.78 -15.54 5.26
C PHE A 315 10.97 -14.10 5.70
N TYR A 316 10.14 -13.66 6.61
CA TYR A 316 10.21 -12.35 7.24
C TYR A 316 9.93 -12.48 8.73
N GLY A 317 10.71 -11.77 9.55
CA GLY A 317 10.47 -11.66 10.97
C GLY A 317 10.94 -10.36 11.56
N ASN A 318 10.20 -9.83 12.54
CA ASN A 318 10.67 -8.74 13.37
C ASN A 318 10.30 -8.94 14.84
N LEU A 319 11.18 -8.49 15.72
CA LEU A 319 10.98 -8.35 17.14
C LEU A 319 11.14 -6.90 17.52
N GLU A 320 10.14 -6.32 18.17
CA GLU A 320 10.19 -4.96 18.71
C GLU A 320 10.03 -5.04 20.22
N ALA A 321 10.96 -4.43 20.95
CA ALA A 321 10.92 -4.25 22.39
C ALA A 321 10.85 -2.76 22.69
N SER A 322 9.91 -2.32 23.53
CA SER A 322 9.81 -0.95 24.02
C SER A 322 9.81 -0.96 25.53
N TYR A 323 10.64 -0.08 26.13
CA TYR A 323 10.78 0.02 27.58
C TYR A 323 10.55 1.46 28.04
N GLU A 324 9.53 1.66 28.87
CA GLU A 324 9.22 2.94 29.49
C GLU A 324 10.13 3.14 30.71
N LEU A 325 11.26 3.88 30.57
CA LEU A 325 12.12 4.21 31.68
C LEU A 325 11.32 4.93 32.77
N ASP A 326 10.56 5.95 32.35
CA ASP A 326 9.59 6.71 33.12
C ASP A 326 8.48 7.26 32.22
N SER A 327 7.66 8.18 32.72
CA SER A 327 6.56 8.77 31.99
C SER A 327 6.96 9.63 30.77
N LEU A 328 8.21 10.11 30.75
CA LEU A 328 8.76 11.01 29.74
C LEU A 328 9.79 10.34 28.83
N ASN A 329 10.39 9.24 29.27
CA ASN A 329 11.52 8.59 28.60
C ASN A 329 11.15 7.19 28.11
N LEU A 330 11.33 6.96 26.82
CA LEU A 330 11.02 5.70 26.14
C LEU A 330 12.23 5.26 25.31
N ILE A 331 12.64 4.00 25.48
CA ILE A 331 13.61 3.34 24.60
C ILE A 331 12.86 2.29 23.78
N SER A 332 13.15 2.16 22.49
CA SER A 332 12.71 1.04 21.69
C SER A 332 13.87 0.42 20.91
N LEU A 333 13.88 -0.90 20.90
CA LEU A 333 14.80 -1.73 20.13
C LEU A 333 13.96 -2.53 19.11
N THR A 334 14.32 -2.44 17.84
CA THR A 334 13.72 -3.28 16.79
C THR A 334 14.82 -4.11 16.15
N VAL A 335 14.61 -5.41 16.11
CA VAL A 335 15.44 -6.35 15.33
C VAL A 335 14.56 -6.96 14.27
N GLY A 336 14.88 -6.71 13.01
CA GLY A 336 14.20 -7.25 11.85
C GLY A 336 15.11 -8.15 11.03
N GLY A 337 14.53 -9.15 10.38
CA GLY A 337 15.27 -9.97 9.43
C GLY A 337 14.34 -10.50 8.35
N HIS A 338 14.92 -10.68 7.17
CA HIS A 338 14.24 -11.33 6.06
C HIS A 338 15.23 -12.17 5.28
N SER A 339 14.71 -13.21 4.66
CA SER A 339 15.48 -14.07 3.76
C SER A 339 14.55 -14.57 2.67
N GLY A 340 14.99 -14.48 1.44
CA GLY A 340 14.24 -14.95 0.29
C GLY A 340 15.17 -15.68 -0.68
N GLY A 341 14.55 -16.42 -1.57
CA GLY A 341 15.25 -17.00 -2.69
C GLY A 341 14.29 -17.29 -3.82
N ASP A 342 14.83 -17.26 -5.00
CA ASP A 342 14.17 -17.64 -6.23
C ASP A 342 14.99 -18.69 -6.96
N LYS A 343 14.28 -19.56 -7.65
CA LYS A 343 14.88 -20.54 -8.54
C LYS A 343 14.08 -20.61 -9.82
N ASP A 344 14.70 -20.14 -10.90
CA ASP A 344 14.11 -20.11 -12.22
C ASP A 344 14.82 -21.10 -13.13
N LYS A 345 14.06 -21.91 -13.86
CA LYS A 345 14.57 -22.83 -14.90
C LYS A 345 13.83 -22.54 -16.19
N GLY A 346 14.60 -22.19 -17.22
CA GLY A 346 14.03 -21.80 -18.51
C GLY A 346 14.68 -22.50 -19.69
N ASN A 347 13.89 -22.69 -20.73
CA ASN A 347 14.37 -23.07 -22.04
C ASN A 347 13.86 -22.03 -23.03
N THR A 348 14.76 -21.48 -23.84
CA THR A 348 14.46 -20.49 -24.87
C THR A 348 15.06 -20.92 -26.19
N THR A 349 14.29 -20.86 -27.26
CA THR A 349 14.80 -21.04 -28.63
C THR A 349 14.81 -19.69 -29.33
N SER A 350 15.95 -19.34 -29.91
CA SER A 350 16.18 -18.09 -30.64
C SER A 350 16.46 -18.38 -32.10
N VAL A 351 15.75 -17.70 -33.01
CA VAL A 351 15.93 -17.81 -34.47
C VAL A 351 16.07 -16.39 -35.03
N THR A 352 17.16 -16.16 -35.73
CA THR A 352 17.39 -14.91 -36.49
C THR A 352 17.27 -15.19 -37.99
N SER A 353 16.58 -14.32 -38.72
CA SER A 353 16.34 -14.45 -40.16
C SER A 353 16.54 -13.13 -40.92
N GLY A 354 16.98 -13.23 -42.17
CA GLY A 354 17.10 -12.08 -43.09
C GLY A 354 15.78 -11.76 -43.78
N THR A 355 14.98 -12.82 -44.03
CA THR A 355 13.60 -12.75 -44.51
C THR A 355 12.71 -13.57 -43.56
N GLN A 356 11.41 -13.60 -43.80
CA GLN A 356 10.51 -14.44 -42.99
C GLN A 356 10.67 -15.96 -43.24
N LEU A 357 11.37 -16.34 -44.29
CA LEU A 357 11.46 -17.73 -44.78
C LEU A 357 12.88 -18.35 -44.60
N ASP A 358 13.92 -17.54 -44.42
CA ASP A 358 15.29 -18.03 -44.19
C ASP A 358 15.66 -18.04 -42.69
N THR A 359 16.58 -18.92 -42.34
CA THR A 359 17.17 -18.96 -41.00
C THR A 359 18.68 -18.66 -41.14
N LEU A 360 19.09 -17.49 -40.64
CA LEU A 360 20.52 -17.11 -40.60
C LEU A 360 21.23 -17.76 -39.43
N THR A 361 20.66 -17.67 -38.23
CA THR A 361 21.19 -18.32 -37.04
C THR A 361 20.08 -18.89 -36.19
N ALA A 362 20.31 -20.01 -35.52
CA ALA A 362 19.41 -20.55 -34.54
C ALA A 362 20.17 -21.24 -33.39
N TYR A 363 19.64 -21.08 -32.18
CA TYR A 363 20.18 -21.75 -30.99
C TYR A 363 19.07 -21.95 -29.94
N SER A 364 19.33 -22.94 -29.06
CA SER A 364 18.52 -23.15 -27.86
C SER A 364 19.34 -22.83 -26.63
N GLN A 365 18.72 -22.17 -25.66
CA GLN A 365 19.34 -21.84 -24.37
C GLN A 365 18.59 -22.53 -23.24
N TYR A 366 19.29 -23.21 -22.37
CA TYR A 366 18.86 -23.63 -21.06
C TYR A 366 19.43 -22.68 -20.03
N THR A 367 18.59 -22.12 -19.18
CA THR A 367 18.96 -21.22 -18.10
C THR A 367 18.53 -21.78 -16.76
N GLU A 368 19.40 -21.82 -15.78
CA GLU A 368 19.07 -22.05 -14.39
C GLU A 368 19.63 -20.88 -13.58
N SER A 369 18.75 -20.14 -12.92
CA SER A 369 19.09 -19.02 -12.04
C SER A 369 18.67 -19.37 -10.62
N THR A 370 19.55 -19.14 -9.65
CA THR A 370 19.24 -19.26 -8.23
C THR A 370 19.69 -17.99 -7.54
N GLY A 371 18.70 -17.23 -7.05
CA GLY A 371 18.90 -16.04 -6.23
C GLY A 371 18.70 -16.37 -4.76
N THR A 372 19.54 -15.81 -3.89
CA THR A 372 19.34 -15.78 -2.45
C THR A 372 19.64 -14.39 -1.93
N TRP A 373 18.67 -13.77 -1.31
CA TRP A 373 18.78 -12.42 -0.80
C TRP A 373 18.20 -12.33 0.60
N GLY A 374 18.63 -11.33 1.35
CA GLY A 374 18.15 -11.19 2.70
C GLY A 374 18.62 -9.92 3.39
N GLY A 375 18.46 -9.88 4.70
CA GLY A 375 18.98 -8.80 5.50
C GLY A 375 18.59 -8.92 6.96
N VAL A 376 19.39 -8.26 7.78
CA VAL A 376 19.15 -8.06 9.20
C VAL A 376 19.22 -6.56 9.47
N GLU A 377 18.25 -6.05 10.22
CA GLU A 377 18.18 -4.67 10.68
C GLU A 377 18.12 -4.62 12.19
N LEU A 378 18.85 -3.65 12.76
CA LEU A 378 18.76 -3.28 14.15
C LEU A 378 18.50 -1.80 14.22
N SER A 379 17.45 -1.38 14.92
CA SER A 379 17.16 0.03 15.20
C SER A 379 17.03 0.26 16.69
N LEU A 380 17.73 1.28 17.19
CA LEU A 380 17.65 1.74 18.56
C LEU A 380 17.16 3.19 18.56
N ASP A 381 16.06 3.44 19.23
CA ASP A 381 15.47 4.76 19.35
C ASP A 381 15.32 5.14 20.82
N TYR A 382 15.70 6.36 21.15
CA TYR A 382 15.43 7.00 22.44
C TYR A 382 14.57 8.22 22.21
N GLN A 383 13.41 8.30 22.88
CA GLN A 383 12.51 9.44 22.84
C GLN A 383 12.40 10.06 24.22
N HIS A 384 12.65 11.35 24.29
CA HIS A 384 12.34 12.19 25.43
C HIS A 384 11.13 13.08 25.12
N SER A 385 10.06 12.91 25.88
CA SER A 385 8.88 13.76 25.86
C SER A 385 9.00 14.79 26.96
N TYR A 386 8.77 16.06 26.67
CA TYR A 386 8.82 17.12 27.67
C TYR A 386 7.48 17.27 28.40
N LYS A 387 7.43 18.07 29.46
CA LYS A 387 6.16 18.39 30.14
C LYS A 387 5.19 19.16 29.27
N LYS A 388 5.69 19.89 28.28
CA LYS A 388 4.91 20.59 27.27
C LYS A 388 4.33 19.57 26.27
N PRO A 389 3.01 19.51 26.05
CA PRO A 389 2.42 18.55 25.11
C PRO A 389 3.03 18.67 23.72
N ASP A 390 3.26 17.53 23.05
CA ASP A 390 3.82 17.39 21.71
C ASP A 390 5.27 17.88 21.54
N GLN A 391 5.94 18.34 22.60
CA GLN A 391 7.37 18.65 22.56
C GLN A 391 8.17 17.36 22.73
N LEU A 392 9.01 17.05 21.73
CA LEU A 392 9.72 15.79 21.61
C LEU A 392 11.16 15.98 21.15
N LEU A 393 12.06 15.19 21.72
CA LEU A 393 13.42 14.98 21.21
C LEU A 393 13.62 13.49 20.98
N THR A 394 14.10 13.11 19.80
CA THR A 394 14.35 11.71 19.47
C THR A 394 15.77 11.56 18.94
N PHE A 395 16.50 10.59 19.48
CA PHE A 395 17.77 10.10 18.94
C PHE A 395 17.54 8.71 18.40
N SER A 396 18.04 8.45 17.22
CA SER A 396 17.85 7.17 16.57
C SER A 396 19.13 6.70 15.90
N TYR A 397 19.42 5.42 16.01
CA TYR A 397 20.48 4.72 15.30
C TYR A 397 19.90 3.51 14.60
N LYS A 398 20.31 3.30 13.34
CA LYS A 398 19.95 2.10 12.55
C LYS A 398 21.20 1.48 11.96
N LEU A 399 21.29 0.15 12.05
CA LEU A 399 22.24 -0.70 11.38
C LEU A 399 21.47 -1.65 10.45
N GLY A 400 21.86 -1.75 9.19
CA GLY A 400 21.37 -2.73 8.23
C GLY A 400 22.50 -3.52 7.60
N HIS A 401 22.28 -4.81 7.39
CA HIS A 401 23.16 -5.69 6.62
C HIS A 401 22.33 -6.46 5.61
N THR A 402 22.65 -6.37 4.32
CA THR A 402 21.87 -6.95 3.21
C THR A 402 22.76 -7.73 2.26
N PRO A 403 22.88 -9.07 2.40
CA PRO A 403 23.48 -9.93 1.38
C PRO A 403 22.52 -10.16 0.22
N ASP A 404 23.07 -10.28 -0.99
CA ASP A 404 22.38 -10.62 -2.23
C ASP A 404 23.31 -11.45 -3.12
N ASN A 405 22.96 -12.72 -3.33
CA ASN A 405 23.77 -13.65 -4.08
C ASN A 405 22.94 -14.23 -5.22
N THR A 406 23.53 -14.30 -6.40
CA THR A 406 22.89 -14.88 -7.59
C THR A 406 23.86 -15.79 -8.31
N ASP A 407 23.44 -17.04 -8.53
CA ASP A 407 24.16 -18.03 -9.34
C ASP A 407 23.36 -18.30 -10.61
N ASN A 408 23.96 -18.07 -11.76
CA ASN A 408 23.37 -18.35 -13.05
C ASN A 408 24.20 -19.44 -13.78
N TYR A 409 23.50 -20.38 -14.37
CA TYR A 409 24.02 -21.33 -15.32
C TYR A 409 23.31 -21.17 -16.66
N LEU A 410 24.06 -20.96 -17.73
CA LEU A 410 23.55 -20.81 -19.09
C LEU A 410 24.23 -21.87 -19.98
N LYS A 411 23.41 -22.66 -20.69
CA LYS A 411 23.88 -23.57 -21.73
C LYS A 411 23.25 -23.24 -23.05
N THR A 412 24.05 -22.77 -23.99
CA THR A 412 23.62 -22.49 -25.37
C THR A 412 23.99 -23.66 -26.27
N THR A 413 22.99 -24.24 -26.92
CA THR A 413 23.15 -25.34 -27.87
C THR A 413 22.96 -24.80 -29.28
N ALA A 414 23.93 -24.96 -30.14
CA ALA A 414 23.89 -24.56 -31.54
C ALA A 414 22.85 -25.37 -32.32
N LEU A 415 22.06 -24.72 -33.15
CA LEU A 415 21.10 -25.33 -34.08
C LEU A 415 21.48 -25.02 -35.53
N VAL A 416 21.66 -23.74 -35.87
CA VAL A 416 22.03 -23.28 -37.21
C VAL A 416 23.04 -22.14 -37.08
N ASN A 417 24.19 -22.27 -37.71
CA ASN A 417 25.23 -21.23 -37.83
C ASN A 417 25.53 -20.49 -36.52
N PHE A 418 25.58 -21.19 -35.41
CA PHE A 418 25.83 -20.63 -34.10
C PHE A 418 26.91 -21.47 -33.36
N VAL A 419 27.59 -20.89 -32.39
CA VAL A 419 28.57 -21.61 -31.57
C VAL A 419 27.96 -21.86 -30.19
N GLY A 420 27.91 -23.15 -29.82
CA GLY A 420 27.44 -23.52 -28.49
C GLY A 420 28.37 -23.04 -27.39
N SER A 421 27.86 -22.80 -26.21
CA SER A 421 28.65 -22.41 -25.05
C SER A 421 28.00 -22.86 -23.74
N GLN A 422 28.80 -23.00 -22.70
CA GLN A 422 28.28 -23.11 -21.34
C GLN A 422 28.93 -22.04 -20.48
N GLN A 423 28.16 -21.33 -19.70
CA GLN A 423 28.59 -20.23 -18.86
C GLN A 423 28.05 -20.39 -17.43
N LYS A 424 28.84 -19.96 -16.46
CA LYS A 424 28.43 -19.77 -15.08
C LYS A 424 28.76 -18.36 -14.63
N THR A 425 27.82 -17.73 -13.93
CA THR A 425 28.06 -16.45 -13.29
C THR A 425 27.65 -16.55 -11.84
N ALA A 426 28.55 -16.21 -10.94
CA ALA A 426 28.25 -16.05 -9.53
C ALA A 426 28.40 -14.56 -9.16
N SER A 427 27.39 -13.97 -8.60
CA SER A 427 27.39 -12.59 -8.08
C SER A 427 27.15 -12.65 -6.58
N ASN A 428 28.10 -12.16 -5.80
CA ASN A 428 28.00 -12.04 -4.35
C ASN A 428 28.06 -10.55 -4.00
N ALA A 429 26.93 -10.01 -3.55
CA ALA A 429 26.85 -8.63 -3.13
C ALA A 429 26.43 -8.52 -1.68
N GLN A 430 26.91 -7.49 -1.00
CA GLN A 430 26.48 -7.15 0.35
C GLN A 430 26.47 -5.65 0.58
N GLY A 431 25.53 -5.20 1.37
CA GLY A 431 25.41 -3.82 1.82
C GLY A 431 25.43 -3.72 3.35
N ASN A 432 26.18 -2.74 3.89
CA ASN A 432 26.12 -2.35 5.29
C ASN A 432 25.73 -0.88 5.36
N GLU A 433 24.73 -0.55 6.17
CA GLU A 433 24.25 0.80 6.31
C GLU A 433 24.17 1.21 7.78
N HIS A 434 24.80 2.33 8.12
CA HIS A 434 24.69 2.96 9.42
C HIS A 434 23.98 4.31 9.27
N THR A 435 22.95 4.53 10.07
CA THR A 435 22.21 5.80 10.05
C THR A 435 22.07 6.35 11.45
N PHE A 436 22.39 7.64 11.58
CA PHE A 436 22.21 8.43 12.80
C PHE A 436 21.24 9.55 12.49
N GLN A 437 20.25 9.75 13.36
CA GLN A 437 19.25 10.81 13.20
C GLN A 437 18.88 11.43 14.54
N VAL A 438 18.69 12.75 14.52
CA VAL A 438 18.18 13.54 15.64
C VAL A 438 17.01 14.37 15.15
N ASP A 439 15.89 14.29 15.85
CA ASP A 439 14.67 15.05 15.60
C ASP A 439 14.23 15.83 16.82
N TYR A 440 13.89 17.09 16.63
CA TYR A 440 13.30 17.92 17.66
C TYR A 440 12.00 18.58 17.17
N THR A 441 10.96 18.51 17.99
CA THR A 441 9.68 19.18 17.76
C THR A 441 9.41 20.16 18.88
N GLU A 442 9.20 21.43 18.52
CA GLU A 442 8.83 22.51 19.42
C GLU A 442 7.43 23.06 19.06
N PRO A 443 6.40 22.70 19.81
CA PRO A 443 5.11 23.38 19.76
C PRO A 443 5.20 24.66 20.58
N PHE A 444 5.39 25.83 19.96
CA PHE A 444 5.40 27.10 20.70
C PHE A 444 4.07 27.31 21.44
N ASN A 445 2.98 26.92 20.78
CA ASN A 445 1.63 26.86 21.31
C ASN A 445 0.76 25.89 20.49
N LYS A 446 -0.56 25.90 20.64
CA LYS A 446 -1.48 25.03 19.86
C LYS A 446 -1.52 25.37 18.37
N ILE A 447 -1.06 26.57 18.00
CA ILE A 447 -1.14 27.11 16.62
C ILE A 447 0.20 26.93 15.89
N HIS A 448 1.33 27.12 16.59
CA HIS A 448 2.67 27.21 16.00
C HIS A 448 3.52 26.00 16.41
N VAL A 449 3.97 25.22 15.42
CA VAL A 449 4.85 24.06 15.62
C VAL A 449 6.05 24.16 14.71
N MET A 450 7.26 24.04 15.29
CA MET A 450 8.52 23.95 14.56
C MET A 450 9.08 22.53 14.67
N GLU A 451 9.64 22.01 13.61
CA GLU A 451 10.36 20.74 13.58
C GLU A 451 11.75 20.97 12.98
N LEU A 452 12.77 20.44 13.63
CA LEU A 452 14.17 20.50 13.20
C LEU A 452 14.74 19.08 13.23
N GLY A 453 15.71 18.80 12.37
CA GLY A 453 16.40 17.53 12.43
C GLY A 453 17.67 17.49 11.59
N ALA A 454 18.50 16.51 11.90
CA ALA A 454 19.71 16.19 11.18
C ALA A 454 19.86 14.67 11.04
N LYS A 455 20.39 14.22 9.91
CA LYS A 455 20.56 12.82 9.58
C LYS A 455 21.88 12.61 8.86
N TYR A 456 22.58 11.53 9.22
CA TYR A 456 23.77 11.07 8.55
C TYR A 456 23.66 9.61 8.22
N ILE A 457 23.96 9.24 6.95
CA ILE A 457 23.96 7.88 6.45
C ILE A 457 25.35 7.55 5.92
N LEU A 458 25.87 6.41 6.36
CA LEU A 458 27.06 5.77 5.81
C LEU A 458 26.64 4.42 5.20
N ARG A 459 26.84 4.25 3.89
CA ARG A 459 26.64 3.00 3.17
C ARG A 459 27.96 2.46 2.66
N LEU A 460 28.12 1.17 2.85
CA LEU A 460 29.27 0.40 2.41
C LEU A 460 28.72 -0.78 1.60
N ASN A 461 28.83 -0.73 0.29
CA ASN A 461 28.39 -1.81 -0.60
C ASN A 461 29.61 -2.45 -1.24
N ASN A 462 29.60 -3.76 -1.28
CA ASN A 462 30.60 -4.58 -1.97
C ASN A 462 29.89 -5.50 -2.97
N SER A 463 30.49 -5.75 -4.10
CA SER A 463 29.98 -6.71 -5.08
C SER A 463 31.14 -7.44 -5.74
N ASP A 464 31.14 -8.77 -5.61
CA ASP A 464 32.12 -9.68 -6.21
C ASP A 464 31.42 -10.54 -7.25
N ASN A 465 31.89 -10.46 -8.50
CA ASN A 465 31.32 -11.20 -9.61
C ASN A 465 32.38 -12.14 -10.26
N VAL A 466 31.98 -13.38 -10.51
CA VAL A 466 32.80 -14.39 -11.15
C VAL A 466 32.10 -14.89 -12.40
N TYR A 467 32.78 -14.77 -13.55
CA TYR A 467 32.30 -15.26 -14.84
C TYR A 467 33.18 -16.42 -15.33
N GLN A 468 32.58 -17.57 -15.62
CA GLN A 468 33.27 -18.76 -16.10
C GLN A 468 32.61 -19.28 -17.37
N THR A 469 33.47 -19.70 -18.31
CA THR A 469 33.07 -20.42 -19.51
C THR A 469 33.66 -21.84 -19.47
N TYR A 470 32.86 -22.80 -19.88
CA TYR A 470 33.35 -24.17 -20.01
C TYR A 470 34.24 -24.28 -21.25
N ASN A 471 35.49 -24.76 -21.06
CA ASN A 471 36.41 -25.00 -22.14
C ASN A 471 36.34 -26.48 -22.49
N ASP A 472 35.78 -26.80 -23.66
CA ASP A 472 35.56 -28.17 -24.11
C ASP A 472 36.92 -28.91 -24.40
N THR A 473 37.96 -28.16 -24.78
CA THR A 473 39.28 -28.76 -25.09
C THR A 473 39.94 -29.36 -23.85
N ILE A 474 39.86 -28.69 -22.73
CA ILE A 474 40.45 -29.14 -21.46
C ILE A 474 39.41 -29.69 -20.48
N SER A 475 38.15 -29.73 -20.88
CA SER A 475 36.99 -30.20 -20.08
C SER A 475 36.91 -29.57 -18.69
N LYS A 476 37.15 -28.27 -18.58
CA LYS A 476 37.16 -27.52 -17.32
C LYS A 476 36.45 -26.17 -17.45
N TRP A 477 35.93 -25.70 -16.33
CA TRP A 477 35.50 -24.32 -16.17
C TRP A 477 36.71 -23.41 -16.04
N VAL A 478 36.77 -22.38 -16.86
CA VAL A 478 37.84 -21.38 -16.86
C VAL A 478 37.20 -19.98 -16.69
N ASN A 479 37.89 -19.09 -16.02
CA ASN A 479 37.44 -17.71 -15.93
C ASN A 479 37.41 -17.10 -17.34
N THR A 480 36.32 -16.40 -17.63
CA THR A 480 36.09 -15.79 -18.95
C THR A 480 37.04 -14.60 -19.13
N PRO A 481 37.96 -14.64 -20.14
CA PRO A 481 38.88 -13.55 -20.36
C PRO A 481 38.19 -12.23 -20.61
N GLY A 482 38.65 -11.13 -19.97
CA GLY A 482 38.13 -9.79 -20.13
C GLY A 482 36.84 -9.51 -19.35
N ARG A 483 36.29 -10.48 -18.59
CA ARG A 483 35.06 -10.30 -17.80
C ARG A 483 35.27 -10.43 -16.28
N ASN A 484 36.46 -10.68 -15.81
CA ASN A 484 36.69 -11.18 -14.45
C ASN A 484 36.72 -10.11 -13.39
N THR A 485 36.13 -8.97 -13.58
CA THR A 485 36.69 -7.90 -12.77
C THR A 485 35.71 -6.82 -12.34
N ASN A 486 34.48 -7.22 -12.11
CA ASN A 486 33.53 -6.31 -11.56
C ASN A 486 33.46 -6.41 -10.01
N ASN A 487 34.66 -6.54 -9.37
CA ASN A 487 34.70 -6.42 -7.92
C ASN A 487 34.75 -4.96 -7.57
N MET A 488 33.66 -4.49 -6.97
CA MET A 488 33.41 -3.09 -6.70
C MET A 488 33.15 -2.87 -5.21
N ASP A 489 33.85 -1.89 -4.65
CA ASP A 489 33.54 -1.31 -3.35
C ASP A 489 32.94 0.07 -3.56
N ASN A 490 31.76 0.32 -3.00
CA ASN A 490 31.10 1.62 -3.04
C ASN A 490 30.86 2.14 -1.62
N THR A 491 31.40 3.32 -1.32
CA THR A 491 31.17 4.05 -0.08
C THR A 491 30.35 5.30 -0.35
N GLN A 492 29.24 5.47 0.35
CA GLN A 492 28.39 6.62 0.20
C GLN A 492 28.14 7.31 1.55
N HIS A 493 28.39 8.62 1.57
CA HIS A 493 28.14 9.51 2.71
C HIS A 493 27.01 10.46 2.34
N ILE A 494 25.97 10.53 3.18
CA ILE A 494 24.82 11.41 2.95
C ILE A 494 24.53 12.17 4.23
N LEU A 495 24.59 13.50 4.16
CA LEU A 495 24.25 14.41 5.26
C LEU A 495 23.01 15.20 4.87
N GLY A 496 21.94 15.11 5.67
CA GLY A 496 20.71 15.89 5.55
C GLY A 496 20.46 16.74 6.79
N VAL A 497 20.13 18.02 6.60
CA VAL A 497 19.67 18.91 7.66
C VAL A 497 18.37 19.56 7.21
N TYR A 498 17.37 19.62 8.09
CA TYR A 498 16.06 20.12 7.73
C TYR A 498 15.36 20.88 8.84
N GLY A 499 14.46 21.76 8.42
CA GLY A 499 13.54 22.46 9.30
C GLY A 499 12.17 22.61 8.66
N SER A 500 11.13 22.60 9.45
CA SER A 500 9.77 22.92 9.01
C SER A 500 9.00 23.69 10.06
N TYR A 501 8.09 24.51 9.59
CA TYR A 501 7.19 25.30 10.41
C TYR A 501 5.73 25.06 10.00
N THR A 502 4.88 24.80 10.97
CA THR A 502 3.45 24.57 10.80
C THR A 502 2.63 25.62 11.55
N LEU A 503 1.74 26.29 10.85
CA LEU A 503 0.72 27.18 11.38
C LEU A 503 -0.64 26.45 11.32
N LYS A 504 -1.30 26.25 12.48
CA LYS A 504 -2.59 25.54 12.62
C LYS A 504 -3.65 26.50 13.13
N LEU A 505 -4.41 27.11 12.24
CA LEU A 505 -5.61 27.86 12.60
C LEU A 505 -6.82 26.91 12.62
N GLU A 506 -7.95 27.37 13.10
CA GLU A 506 -9.16 26.55 13.25
C GLU A 506 -9.60 25.89 11.94
N LYS A 507 -9.70 26.67 10.87
CA LYS A 507 -10.10 26.19 9.53
C LYS A 507 -8.95 26.08 8.54
N PHE A 508 -7.84 26.78 8.78
CA PHE A 508 -6.72 26.86 7.86
C PHE A 508 -5.45 26.34 8.51
N SER A 509 -4.68 25.53 7.78
CA SER A 509 -3.36 25.08 8.22
C SER A 509 -2.37 25.21 7.07
N ILE A 510 -1.17 25.72 7.36
CA ILE A 510 -0.06 25.80 6.40
C ILE A 510 1.19 25.21 7.03
N LYS A 511 1.96 24.47 6.24
CA LYS A 511 3.26 23.92 6.62
C LYS A 511 4.27 24.27 5.52
N GLY A 512 5.36 24.91 5.89
CA GLY A 512 6.52 25.13 5.03
C GLY A 512 7.72 24.40 5.57
N GLY A 513 8.56 23.84 4.70
CA GLY A 513 9.77 23.12 5.10
C GLY A 513 10.89 23.28 4.08
N LEU A 514 12.11 23.19 4.55
CA LEU A 514 13.31 23.23 3.77
C LEU A 514 14.28 22.15 4.24
N ARG A 515 14.89 21.43 3.31
CA ARG A 515 15.92 20.43 3.56
C ARG A 515 17.12 20.66 2.68
N PHE A 516 18.30 20.66 3.27
CA PHE A 516 19.57 20.62 2.57
C PHE A 516 20.13 19.20 2.64
N GLU A 517 20.59 18.66 1.52
CA GLU A 517 21.29 17.37 1.47
C GLU A 517 22.59 17.46 0.70
N HIS A 518 23.62 16.85 1.26
CA HIS A 518 24.90 16.64 0.60
C HIS A 518 25.21 15.15 0.53
N THR A 519 25.53 14.67 -0.68
CA THR A 519 25.88 13.27 -0.96
C THR A 519 27.27 13.22 -1.56
N ASN A 520 28.07 12.25 -1.13
CA ASN A 520 29.35 11.91 -1.75
C ASN A 520 29.41 10.40 -1.91
N SER A 521 29.40 9.92 -3.17
CA SER A 521 29.47 8.50 -3.52
C SER A 521 30.82 8.22 -4.18
N ILE A 522 31.54 7.23 -3.67
CA ILE A 522 32.88 6.84 -4.16
C ILE A 522 32.81 5.36 -4.49
N ALA A 523 33.11 5.01 -5.74
CA ALA A 523 33.23 3.61 -6.17
C ALA A 523 34.66 3.33 -6.61
N THR A 524 35.16 2.18 -6.15
CA THR A 524 36.48 1.67 -6.51
C THR A 524 36.36 0.25 -7.07
N PHE A 525 37.04 0.01 -8.17
CA PHE A 525 37.11 -1.27 -8.85
C PHE A 525 38.52 -1.83 -8.67
N ASN A 526 38.62 -2.90 -7.88
CA ASN A 526 39.94 -3.45 -7.46
C ASN A 526 40.76 -3.99 -8.60
N GLN A 527 40.14 -4.38 -9.70
CA GLN A 527 40.83 -5.02 -10.82
C GLN A 527 40.96 -4.09 -12.03
N ASP A 528 40.14 -3.05 -12.14
CA ASP A 528 40.24 -2.00 -13.15
C ASP A 528 40.05 -0.61 -12.54
N PRO A 529 41.11 -0.02 -11.98
CA PRO A 529 41.01 1.32 -11.37
C PRO A 529 40.62 2.43 -12.36
N SER A 530 40.66 2.18 -13.68
CA SER A 530 40.18 3.17 -14.67
C SER A 530 38.66 3.39 -14.62
N LEU A 531 37.91 2.45 -14.00
CA LEU A 531 36.47 2.54 -13.77
C LEU A 531 36.12 3.28 -12.48
N ASN A 532 37.09 3.64 -11.65
CA ASN A 532 36.86 4.37 -10.40
C ASN A 532 36.16 5.70 -10.66
N PHE A 533 35.16 6.02 -9.82
CA PHE A 533 34.48 7.29 -9.92
C PHE A 533 34.09 7.86 -8.57
N LYS A 534 33.88 9.18 -8.55
CA LYS A 534 33.41 9.95 -7.39
C LYS A 534 32.35 10.94 -7.84
N VAL A 535 31.17 10.86 -7.21
CA VAL A 535 30.01 11.70 -7.56
C VAL A 535 29.52 12.47 -6.32
N PRO A 536 30.03 13.71 -6.10
CA PRO A 536 29.49 14.60 -5.08
C PRO A 536 28.35 15.46 -5.65
N PHE A 537 27.28 15.68 -4.88
CA PHE A 537 26.22 16.62 -5.20
C PHE A 537 25.52 17.15 -3.96
N SER A 538 24.96 18.36 -4.08
CA SER A 538 24.20 19.02 -3.02
C SER A 538 22.89 19.55 -3.56
N ASN A 539 21.81 19.42 -2.78
CA ASN A 539 20.48 19.84 -3.17
C ASN A 539 19.78 20.57 -2.04
N LEU A 540 19.00 21.58 -2.40
CA LEU A 540 18.08 22.26 -1.51
C LEU A 540 16.65 21.89 -1.92
N VAL A 541 15.86 21.37 -0.99
CA VAL A 541 14.57 20.70 -1.25
C VAL A 541 13.46 21.41 -0.47
N PRO A 542 12.74 22.36 -1.08
CA PRO A 542 11.62 23.04 -0.47
C PRO A 542 10.33 22.20 -0.52
N SER A 543 9.45 22.43 0.45
CA SER A 543 8.09 21.90 0.48
C SER A 543 7.14 22.91 1.12
N ILE A 544 5.91 23.01 0.59
CA ILE A 544 4.85 23.82 1.18
C ILE A 544 3.51 23.13 1.00
N SER A 545 2.68 23.14 2.01
CA SER A 545 1.30 22.66 1.93
C SER A 545 0.35 23.54 2.71
N ALA A 546 -0.83 23.76 2.15
CA ALA A 546 -1.92 24.52 2.77
C ALA A 546 -3.19 23.68 2.73
N SER A 547 -3.94 23.65 3.82
CA SER A 547 -5.21 22.92 3.93
C SER A 547 -6.27 23.84 4.50
N TYR A 548 -7.47 23.76 3.93
CA TYR A 548 -8.65 24.49 4.40
C TYR A 548 -9.79 23.51 4.68
N LYS A 549 -10.31 23.54 5.91
CA LYS A 549 -11.49 22.77 6.34
C LYS A 549 -12.76 23.45 5.84
N LEU A 550 -13.44 22.83 4.88
CA LEU A 550 -14.72 23.32 4.37
C LEU A 550 -15.85 23.04 5.36
N THR A 551 -15.86 21.80 5.88
CA THR A 551 -16.78 21.32 6.90
C THR A 551 -16.02 20.47 7.94
N THR A 552 -16.73 19.88 8.89
CA THR A 552 -16.15 18.92 9.85
C THR A 552 -15.68 17.62 9.17
N THR A 553 -16.18 17.31 7.98
CA THR A 553 -15.88 16.07 7.23
C THR A 553 -15.17 16.32 5.91
N SER A 554 -15.06 17.58 5.46
CA SER A 554 -14.44 17.88 4.15
C SER A 554 -13.36 18.93 4.24
N ASN A 555 -12.32 18.76 3.43
CA ASN A 555 -11.20 19.67 3.31
C ASN A 555 -10.68 19.77 1.86
N ILE A 556 -10.05 20.90 1.57
CA ILE A 556 -9.23 21.10 0.37
C ILE A 556 -7.80 21.29 0.82
N ARG A 557 -6.84 20.68 0.09
CA ARG A 557 -5.41 20.84 0.33
C ARG A 557 -4.70 21.14 -0.98
N LEU A 558 -3.83 22.15 -0.95
CA LEU A 558 -2.87 22.49 -2.00
C LEU A 558 -1.48 22.18 -1.48
N ALA A 559 -0.65 21.53 -2.27
CA ALA A 559 0.73 21.26 -1.89
C ALA A 559 1.69 21.40 -3.08
N TYR A 560 2.90 21.81 -2.77
CA TYR A 560 4.07 21.80 -3.64
C TYR A 560 5.22 21.11 -2.92
N ASN A 561 5.89 20.20 -3.63
CA ASN A 561 7.10 19.54 -3.16
C ASN A 561 8.15 19.51 -4.26
N GLN A 562 9.38 19.76 -3.88
CA GLN A 562 10.52 19.33 -4.67
C GLN A 562 11.10 18.05 -4.09
N ARG A 563 11.55 17.13 -4.94
CA ARG A 563 12.20 15.88 -4.57
C ARG A 563 13.42 15.64 -5.43
N ILE A 564 14.36 14.87 -4.90
CA ILE A 564 15.51 14.37 -5.68
C ILE A 564 15.45 12.84 -5.73
N ASN A 565 16.00 12.29 -6.80
CA ASN A 565 16.13 10.87 -6.99
C ASN A 565 17.57 10.58 -7.43
N ARG A 566 18.32 9.91 -6.55
CA ARG A 566 19.74 9.61 -6.80
C ARG A 566 19.86 8.40 -7.70
N PRO A 567 20.81 8.38 -8.66
CA PRO A 567 21.11 7.16 -9.38
C PRO A 567 21.61 6.10 -8.41
N GLY A 568 20.95 4.94 -8.38
CA GLY A 568 21.42 3.78 -7.64
C GLY A 568 22.73 3.24 -8.23
N ILE A 569 23.45 2.43 -7.47
CA ILE A 569 24.76 1.90 -7.89
C ILE A 569 24.68 1.13 -9.21
N TRP A 570 23.57 0.47 -9.50
CA TRP A 570 23.36 -0.26 -10.77
C TRP A 570 23.34 0.67 -11.99
N TYR A 571 22.77 1.87 -11.85
CA TYR A 571 22.79 2.86 -12.92
C TYR A 571 24.19 3.46 -13.15
N LEU A 572 25.01 3.48 -12.09
CA LEU A 572 26.35 4.08 -12.12
C LEU A 572 27.43 3.07 -12.50
N ASN A 573 27.21 1.76 -12.33
CA ASN A 573 28.20 0.73 -12.56
C ASN A 573 28.59 0.63 -14.04
N PRO A 574 29.81 1.02 -14.45
CA PRO A 574 30.24 1.04 -15.85
C PRO A 574 30.54 -0.37 -16.40
N PHE A 575 30.28 -1.42 -15.65
CA PHE A 575 30.50 -2.78 -16.11
C PHE A 575 29.64 -3.09 -17.35
N TYR A 576 30.30 -3.67 -18.38
CA TYR A 576 29.68 -4.06 -19.63
C TYR A 576 29.18 -5.52 -19.53
N ASP A 577 27.87 -5.69 -19.35
CA ASP A 577 27.22 -6.99 -19.26
C ASP A 577 26.72 -7.43 -20.65
N ASP A 578 27.37 -8.42 -21.23
CA ASP A 578 27.03 -9.08 -22.47
C ASP A 578 26.77 -10.60 -22.28
N THR A 579 26.36 -10.97 -21.07
CA THR A 579 25.97 -12.35 -20.72
C THR A 579 24.88 -12.88 -21.67
N ASN A 580 23.93 -12.03 -22.02
CA ASN A 580 23.00 -12.29 -23.13
C ASN A 580 23.53 -11.62 -24.41
N PRO A 581 23.97 -12.41 -25.42
CA PRO A 581 24.56 -11.85 -26.65
C PRO A 581 23.57 -11.03 -27.50
N GLN A 582 22.25 -11.10 -27.22
CA GLN A 582 21.20 -10.32 -27.88
C GLN A 582 20.79 -9.07 -27.09
N SER A 583 21.26 -8.94 -25.84
CA SER A 583 20.91 -7.84 -24.95
C SER A 583 22.10 -7.52 -24.04
N ILE A 584 22.67 -6.37 -24.26
CA ILE A 584 23.88 -5.89 -23.57
C ILE A 584 23.51 -4.70 -22.73
N SER A 585 24.02 -4.62 -21.51
CA SER A 585 23.79 -3.48 -20.64
C SER A 585 25.07 -2.91 -20.04
N GLN A 586 25.06 -1.61 -19.75
CA GLN A 586 26.15 -0.91 -19.10
C GLN A 586 25.61 0.32 -18.34
N GLY A 587 25.98 0.49 -17.08
CA GLY A 587 25.67 1.70 -16.33
C GLY A 587 26.50 2.90 -16.78
N ASN A 588 26.12 4.09 -16.24
CA ASN A 588 26.76 5.36 -16.59
C ASN A 588 27.18 6.10 -15.31
N PRO A 589 28.47 6.20 -15.00
CA PRO A 589 28.97 6.88 -13.79
C PRO A 589 28.76 8.40 -13.80
N ASN A 590 28.42 9.00 -14.96
CA ASN A 590 28.21 10.43 -15.11
C ASN A 590 26.80 10.91 -14.77
N LEU A 591 25.93 10.01 -14.31
CA LEU A 591 24.56 10.35 -13.96
C LEU A 591 24.48 11.34 -12.79
N LYS A 592 23.54 12.28 -12.91
CA LYS A 592 23.19 13.26 -11.87
C LYS A 592 21.86 12.87 -11.23
N ALA A 593 21.61 13.39 -10.04
CA ALA A 593 20.32 13.23 -9.42
C ALA A 593 19.21 13.89 -10.28
N GLU A 594 18.08 13.22 -10.39
CA GLU A 594 16.84 13.79 -10.95
C GLU A 594 16.25 14.79 -9.95
N VAL A 595 15.59 15.80 -10.45
CA VAL A 595 14.82 16.75 -9.64
C VAL A 595 13.38 16.74 -10.11
N ASP A 596 12.48 16.31 -9.22
CA ASP A 596 11.04 16.31 -9.46
C ASP A 596 10.36 17.43 -8.69
N ASN A 597 9.50 18.17 -9.38
CA ASN A 597 8.65 19.21 -8.82
C ASN A 597 7.19 18.78 -8.96
N SER A 598 6.48 18.66 -7.87
CA SER A 598 5.11 18.16 -7.83
C SER A 598 4.16 19.17 -7.21
N PHE A 599 3.06 19.45 -7.90
CA PHE A 599 1.93 20.24 -7.40
C PHE A 599 0.72 19.32 -7.24
N SER A 600 -0.03 19.49 -6.19
CA SER A 600 -1.28 18.72 -6.01
C SER A 600 -2.39 19.58 -5.40
N LEU A 601 -3.61 19.34 -5.89
CA LEU A 601 -4.86 19.86 -5.35
C LEU A 601 -5.73 18.68 -4.95
N ASN A 602 -5.97 18.53 -3.66
CA ASN A 602 -6.74 17.43 -3.10
C ASN A 602 -8.04 17.93 -2.48
N TYR A 603 -9.14 17.28 -2.79
CA TYR A 603 -10.42 17.43 -2.11
C TYR A 603 -10.80 16.13 -1.43
N GLY A 604 -11.10 16.16 -0.14
CA GLY A 604 -11.54 15.01 0.63
C GLY A 604 -12.86 15.28 1.34
N ASN A 605 -13.77 14.32 1.34
CA ASN A 605 -14.97 14.30 2.15
C ASN A 605 -15.14 12.93 2.80
N PHE A 606 -15.14 12.86 4.13
CA PHE A 606 -15.10 11.63 4.92
C PHE A 606 -16.25 11.61 5.91
N SER A 607 -17.37 11.02 5.49
CA SER A 607 -18.54 10.81 6.32
C SER A 607 -18.69 9.35 6.73
N GLN A 608 -19.61 9.04 7.65
CA GLN A 608 -19.86 7.66 8.07
C GLN A 608 -20.35 6.75 6.93
N LYS A 609 -21.07 7.31 5.94
CA LYS A 609 -21.66 6.54 4.83
C LYS A 609 -20.84 6.61 3.55
N LEU A 610 -20.27 7.78 3.24
CA LEU A 610 -19.56 8.01 1.98
C LEU A 610 -18.23 8.69 2.26
N ASN A 611 -17.16 8.04 1.85
CA ASN A 611 -15.83 8.62 1.79
C ASN A 611 -15.50 8.87 0.32
N PHE A 612 -15.08 10.08 0.02
CA PHE A 612 -14.70 10.50 -1.32
C PHE A 612 -13.41 11.31 -1.27
N ASN A 613 -12.50 11.03 -2.20
CA ASN A 613 -11.28 11.79 -2.38
C ASN A 613 -11.02 12.01 -3.87
N ALA A 614 -10.69 13.24 -4.24
CA ALA A 614 -10.23 13.62 -5.56
C ALA A 614 -8.89 14.32 -5.44
N ASN A 615 -7.88 13.89 -6.20
CA ASN A 615 -6.55 14.48 -6.23
C ASN A 615 -6.13 14.76 -7.66
N LEU A 616 -6.09 16.02 -8.02
CA LEU A 616 -5.47 16.51 -9.25
C LEU A 616 -4.00 16.81 -8.95
N TYR A 617 -3.10 16.28 -9.75
CA TYR A 617 -1.67 16.50 -9.59
C TYR A 617 -0.98 16.74 -10.93
N SER A 618 0.12 17.49 -10.87
CA SER A 618 1.03 17.68 -11.98
C SER A 618 2.46 17.64 -11.46
N SER A 619 3.29 16.80 -12.05
CA SER A 619 4.72 16.74 -11.74
C SER A 619 5.57 16.91 -12.99
N PHE A 620 6.73 17.51 -12.81
CA PHE A 620 7.75 17.64 -13.85
C PHE A 620 9.12 17.30 -13.27
N THR A 621 9.75 16.30 -13.88
CA THR A 621 11.08 15.81 -13.54
C THR A 621 12.05 16.33 -14.57
N ASN A 622 13.02 17.12 -14.10
CA ASN A 622 14.15 17.55 -14.91
C ASN A 622 15.32 16.58 -14.75
N ASN A 623 16.10 16.38 -15.81
CA ASN A 623 17.22 15.43 -15.85
C ASN A 623 16.78 14.00 -15.51
N SER A 624 15.63 13.56 -16.02
CA SER A 624 15.17 12.21 -15.84
C SER A 624 16.21 11.20 -16.31
N ILE A 625 16.47 10.20 -15.48
CA ILE A 625 17.37 9.08 -15.80
C ILE A 625 16.54 8.07 -16.59
N GLU A 626 16.78 8.05 -17.90
CA GLU A 626 16.08 7.17 -18.82
C GLU A 626 17.01 6.07 -19.33
N SER A 627 16.44 4.89 -19.52
CA SER A 627 17.09 3.78 -20.24
C SER A 627 17.09 4.11 -21.73
N VAL A 628 18.27 4.07 -22.34
CA VAL A 628 18.48 4.31 -23.75
C VAL A 628 18.98 3.05 -24.41
N SER A 629 18.21 2.53 -25.34
CA SER A 629 18.53 1.34 -26.08
C SER A 629 18.95 1.67 -27.52
N LYS A 630 20.08 1.06 -27.96
CA LYS A 630 20.61 1.17 -29.33
C LYS A 630 20.76 -0.22 -29.92
N LEU A 631 20.57 -0.33 -31.23
CA LEU A 631 20.85 -1.58 -31.95
C LEU A 631 22.31 -1.56 -32.43
N LEU A 632 23.09 -2.56 -32.03
CA LEU A 632 24.46 -2.74 -32.50
C LEU A 632 24.50 -3.45 -33.86
N SER A 633 25.62 -3.32 -34.60
CA SER A 633 25.83 -4.02 -35.87
C SER A 633 25.72 -5.54 -35.76
N THR A 634 25.99 -6.11 -34.60
CA THR A 634 25.82 -7.54 -34.30
C THR A 634 24.35 -7.97 -34.20
N GLY A 635 23.40 -7.01 -34.19
CA GLY A 635 21.99 -7.27 -33.89
C GLY A 635 21.63 -7.31 -32.42
N ALA A 636 22.59 -7.12 -31.52
CA ALA A 636 22.33 -6.99 -30.10
C ALA A 636 21.75 -5.62 -29.76
N VAL A 637 20.84 -5.57 -28.83
CA VAL A 637 20.37 -4.31 -28.21
C VAL A 637 21.30 -3.94 -27.07
N TYR A 638 21.96 -2.81 -27.17
CA TYR A 638 22.78 -2.22 -26.12
C TYR A 638 21.96 -1.19 -25.35
N THR A 639 21.89 -1.34 -24.05
CA THR A 639 21.13 -0.48 -23.14
C THR A 639 22.04 0.21 -22.13
N THR A 640 21.90 1.52 -21.99
CA THR A 640 22.57 2.33 -20.96
C THR A 640 21.58 3.32 -20.35
N TYR A 641 22.05 4.15 -19.42
CA TYR A 641 21.25 5.14 -18.72
C TYR A 641 21.82 6.55 -18.95
N GLU A 642 20.94 7.50 -19.17
CA GLU A 642 21.33 8.91 -19.41
C GLU A 642 20.36 9.88 -18.73
N ASN A 643 20.84 11.01 -18.24
CA ASN A 643 20.01 12.15 -17.80
C ASN A 643 19.58 12.96 -19.03
N ILE A 644 18.68 12.44 -19.84
CA ILE A 644 18.42 12.98 -21.18
C ILE A 644 17.07 13.66 -21.31
N GLY A 645 16.22 13.62 -20.29
CA GLY A 645 14.87 13.98 -20.52
C GLY A 645 14.24 14.90 -19.49
N SER A 646 13.08 15.37 -19.87
CA SER A 646 12.05 15.84 -18.98
C SER A 646 10.85 14.92 -19.04
N VAL A 647 10.28 14.58 -17.89
CA VAL A 647 9.03 13.84 -17.80
C VAL A 647 7.99 14.74 -17.17
N ASN A 648 6.95 15.04 -17.93
CA ASN A 648 5.80 15.79 -17.46
C ASN A 648 4.62 14.84 -17.27
N THR A 649 4.09 14.79 -16.07
CA THR A 649 2.96 13.92 -15.75
C THR A 649 1.85 14.72 -15.10
N THR A 650 0.64 14.64 -15.65
CA THR A 650 -0.55 15.27 -15.06
C THR A 650 -1.62 14.20 -14.92
N GLY A 651 -2.25 14.13 -13.74
CA GLY A 651 -3.24 13.07 -13.49
C GLY A 651 -4.30 13.46 -12.47
N LEU A 652 -5.41 12.76 -12.56
CA LEU A 652 -6.53 12.82 -11.62
C LEU A 652 -6.71 11.45 -10.98
N ASN A 653 -6.65 11.39 -9.65
CA ASN A 653 -6.99 10.20 -8.88
C ASN A 653 -8.31 10.41 -8.15
N LEU A 654 -9.19 9.42 -8.23
CA LEU A 654 -10.49 9.41 -7.58
C LEU A 654 -10.58 8.18 -6.67
N TYR A 655 -11.10 8.37 -5.48
CA TYR A 655 -11.46 7.29 -4.56
C TYR A 655 -12.86 7.51 -4.02
N ALA A 656 -13.65 6.44 -3.96
CA ALA A 656 -14.93 6.45 -3.27
C ALA A 656 -15.11 5.14 -2.48
N SER A 657 -15.66 5.24 -1.27
CA SER A 657 -16.11 4.09 -0.48
C SER A 657 -17.48 4.42 0.12
N TRP A 658 -18.46 3.63 -0.24
CA TRP A 658 -19.85 3.84 0.14
C TRP A 658 -20.40 2.67 0.95
N GLN A 659 -20.71 2.93 2.23
CA GLN A 659 -21.45 2.01 3.08
C GLN A 659 -22.96 2.17 2.76
N MET A 660 -23.43 1.40 1.77
CA MET A 660 -24.83 1.47 1.33
C MET A 660 -25.79 1.15 2.45
N ASN A 661 -25.51 0.07 3.18
CA ASN A 661 -26.26 -0.36 4.37
C ASN A 661 -25.36 -1.23 5.27
N LYS A 662 -25.91 -1.91 6.29
CA LYS A 662 -25.14 -2.79 7.20
C LYS A 662 -24.55 -4.03 6.51
N VAL A 663 -25.13 -4.42 5.39
CA VAL A 663 -24.74 -5.64 4.64
C VAL A 663 -23.75 -5.32 3.52
N VAL A 664 -23.95 -4.21 2.79
CA VAL A 664 -23.23 -3.92 1.55
C VAL A 664 -22.34 -2.70 1.68
N ARG A 665 -21.07 -2.89 1.35
CA ARG A 665 -20.08 -1.82 1.15
C ARG A 665 -19.51 -1.90 -0.26
N LEU A 666 -19.42 -0.77 -0.94
CA LEU A 666 -18.79 -0.62 -2.24
C LEU A 666 -17.57 0.28 -2.10
N ASN A 667 -16.49 -0.04 -2.80
CA ASN A 667 -15.31 0.81 -2.91
C ASN A 667 -14.79 0.84 -4.35
N GLY A 668 -14.18 1.96 -4.72
CA GLY A 668 -13.57 2.12 -6.03
C GLY A 668 -12.44 3.13 -6.02
N ASN A 669 -11.40 2.83 -6.77
CA ASN A 669 -10.30 3.73 -7.10
C ASN A 669 -10.26 3.87 -8.63
N GLY A 670 -10.03 5.08 -9.11
CA GLY A 670 -9.81 5.36 -10.51
C GLY A 670 -8.70 6.37 -10.68
N SER A 671 -7.88 6.22 -11.69
CA SER A 671 -6.93 7.25 -12.08
C SER A 671 -6.85 7.41 -13.60
N VAL A 672 -6.63 8.64 -14.02
CA VAL A 672 -6.29 9.02 -15.38
C VAL A 672 -5.01 9.81 -15.30
N THR A 673 -3.96 9.36 -15.98
CA THR A 673 -2.63 9.97 -15.94
C THR A 673 -2.13 10.16 -17.36
N TYR A 674 -1.86 11.38 -17.76
CA TYR A 674 -1.17 11.72 -19.00
C TYR A 674 0.30 11.94 -18.68
N SER A 675 1.19 11.25 -19.39
CA SER A 675 2.65 11.42 -19.27
C SER A 675 3.24 11.79 -20.63
N LYS A 676 4.17 12.75 -20.60
CA LYS A 676 4.94 13.20 -21.76
C LYS A 676 6.42 13.08 -21.44
N PHE A 677 7.14 12.36 -22.26
CA PHE A 677 8.60 12.15 -22.21
C PHE A 677 9.22 12.93 -23.37
N GLU A 678 10.27 13.70 -23.11
CA GLU A 678 11.03 14.45 -24.10
C GLU A 678 12.51 14.39 -23.77
N THR A 679 13.38 14.32 -24.77
CA THR A 679 14.82 14.35 -24.57
C THR A 679 15.41 15.73 -24.82
N ASN A 680 16.42 16.09 -24.01
CA ASN A 680 17.11 17.39 -24.08
C ASN A 680 18.49 17.31 -24.78
N ASN A 681 18.88 16.10 -25.21
CA ASN A 681 20.22 15.82 -25.78
C ASN A 681 20.28 15.97 -27.30
N GLY A 682 19.25 16.52 -27.94
CA GLY A 682 19.17 16.68 -29.40
C GLY A 682 18.82 15.40 -30.15
N SER A 683 18.57 14.26 -29.47
CA SER A 683 18.15 13.03 -30.13
C SER A 683 16.73 13.09 -30.71
N GLY A 684 15.92 14.06 -30.24
CA GLY A 684 14.54 14.25 -30.70
C GLY A 684 13.56 13.14 -30.26
N LEU A 685 14.01 12.23 -29.39
CA LEU A 685 13.16 11.18 -28.87
C LEU A 685 12.05 11.79 -27.98
N HIS A 686 10.83 11.44 -28.24
CA HIS A 686 9.68 11.85 -27.45
C HIS A 686 8.62 10.76 -27.48
N ASN A 687 7.86 10.64 -26.41
CA ASN A 687 6.70 9.78 -26.34
C ASN A 687 5.67 10.38 -25.39
N SER A 688 4.41 10.10 -25.62
CA SER A 688 3.35 10.52 -24.71
C SER A 688 2.17 9.58 -24.75
N GLY A 689 1.44 9.52 -23.67
CA GLY A 689 0.24 8.69 -23.62
C GLY A 689 -0.55 8.87 -22.34
N THR A 690 -1.78 8.37 -22.38
CA THR A 690 -2.70 8.39 -21.25
C THR A 690 -2.85 6.99 -20.70
N ARG A 691 -2.64 6.85 -19.41
CA ARG A 691 -2.89 5.62 -18.65
C ARG A 691 -4.17 5.77 -17.85
N TYR A 692 -5.00 4.74 -17.91
CA TYR A 692 -6.21 4.61 -17.11
C TYR A 692 -6.02 3.46 -16.13
N THR A 693 -6.34 3.68 -14.86
CA THR A 693 -6.43 2.59 -13.90
C THR A 693 -7.78 2.64 -13.20
N PHE A 694 -8.38 1.49 -13.03
CA PHE A 694 -9.60 1.35 -12.28
C PHE A 694 -9.52 0.08 -11.42
N SER A 695 -9.90 0.20 -10.15
CA SER A 695 -10.09 -0.96 -9.27
C SER A 695 -11.28 -0.72 -8.36
N GLY A 696 -12.00 -1.78 -8.01
CA GLY A 696 -13.15 -1.65 -7.15
C GLY A 696 -13.57 -2.98 -6.58
N GLY A 697 -14.41 -2.92 -5.55
CA GLY A 697 -14.92 -4.09 -4.89
C GLY A 697 -16.28 -3.88 -4.23
N ALA A 698 -16.96 -4.99 -4.01
CA ALA A 698 -18.17 -5.08 -3.23
C ALA A 698 -17.98 -6.08 -2.08
N GLN A 699 -18.27 -5.63 -0.88
CA GLN A 699 -18.23 -6.45 0.34
C GLN A 699 -19.64 -6.70 0.82
N PHE A 700 -19.95 -7.95 1.13
CA PHE A 700 -21.24 -8.37 1.70
C PHE A 700 -20.98 -9.02 3.06
N THR A 701 -21.55 -8.44 4.11
CA THR A 701 -21.58 -9.05 5.45
C THR A 701 -22.94 -9.70 5.61
N LEU A 702 -22.96 -11.01 5.46
CA LEU A 702 -24.17 -11.82 5.50
C LEU A 702 -24.52 -12.23 6.95
N PRO A 703 -25.73 -12.72 7.23
CA PRO A 703 -26.07 -13.28 8.53
C PRO A 703 -25.12 -14.40 8.96
N SER A 704 -25.00 -14.62 10.27
CA SER A 704 -24.13 -15.64 10.86
C SER A 704 -22.64 -15.47 10.52
N ASP A 705 -22.17 -14.22 10.44
CA ASP A 705 -20.76 -13.85 10.24
C ASP A 705 -20.11 -14.37 8.92
N PHE A 706 -20.93 -14.69 7.91
CA PHE A 706 -20.44 -14.95 6.56
C PHE A 706 -20.06 -13.65 5.84
N LYS A 707 -18.95 -13.71 5.12
CA LYS A 707 -18.39 -12.57 4.36
C LYS A 707 -18.18 -13.00 2.91
N LEU A 708 -18.71 -12.23 1.97
CA LEU A 708 -18.46 -12.40 0.55
C LEU A 708 -17.81 -11.12 0.03
N ASN A 709 -16.68 -11.25 -0.68
CA ASN A 709 -16.00 -10.10 -1.29
C ASN A 709 -15.76 -10.37 -2.76
N LEU A 710 -16.10 -9.38 -3.57
CA LEU A 710 -15.84 -9.32 -5.00
C LEU A 710 -14.88 -8.16 -5.24
N ASN A 711 -13.74 -8.40 -5.89
CA ASN A 711 -12.80 -7.35 -6.25
C ASN A 711 -12.36 -7.52 -7.69
N GLY A 712 -12.07 -6.40 -8.35
CA GLY A 712 -11.54 -6.41 -9.70
C GLY A 712 -10.83 -5.11 -10.03
N GLY A 713 -9.95 -5.16 -11.02
CA GLY A 713 -9.24 -4.00 -11.50
C GLY A 713 -8.78 -4.14 -12.95
N TYR A 714 -8.64 -3.01 -13.60
CA TYR A 714 -8.11 -2.87 -14.95
C TYR A 714 -7.07 -1.76 -14.99
N TYR A 715 -5.96 -2.02 -15.64
CA TYR A 715 -4.85 -1.11 -15.87
C TYR A 715 -4.59 -1.07 -17.38
N SER A 716 -4.74 0.09 -17.99
CA SER A 716 -4.40 0.26 -19.40
C SER A 716 -2.89 0.24 -19.59
N PRO A 717 -2.42 0.07 -20.83
CA PRO A 717 -1.00 0.26 -21.13
C PRO A 717 -0.48 1.61 -20.62
N GLY A 718 0.74 1.63 -20.13
CA GLY A 718 1.50 2.85 -19.84
C GLY A 718 2.51 3.13 -20.94
N VAL A 719 3.07 4.34 -20.97
CA VAL A 719 4.15 4.74 -21.90
C VAL A 719 5.45 4.94 -21.15
N SER A 720 6.55 4.62 -21.82
CA SER A 720 7.92 5.03 -21.47
C SER A 720 8.55 5.74 -22.66
N LEU A 721 9.77 6.27 -22.53
CA LEU A 721 10.41 7.02 -23.62
C LEU A 721 10.44 6.24 -24.94
N GLN A 722 10.76 4.94 -24.92
CA GLN A 722 10.91 4.09 -26.10
C GLN A 722 9.95 2.92 -26.18
N GLY A 723 8.86 2.89 -25.38
CA GLY A 723 7.98 1.73 -25.42
C GLY A 723 6.66 1.87 -24.66
N THR A 724 5.99 0.73 -24.49
CA THR A 724 4.76 0.62 -23.70
C THR A 724 4.80 -0.57 -22.76
N SER A 725 4.27 -0.38 -21.56
CA SER A 725 3.99 -1.46 -20.61
C SER A 725 2.68 -2.17 -20.97
N PRO A 726 2.45 -3.41 -20.50
CA PRO A 726 1.22 -4.14 -20.79
C PRO A 726 -0.01 -3.56 -20.11
N SER A 727 -1.18 -3.85 -20.68
CA SER A 727 -2.43 -3.78 -19.92
C SER A 727 -2.52 -4.96 -18.96
N PHE A 728 -3.19 -4.75 -17.86
CA PHE A 728 -3.41 -5.79 -16.87
C PHE A 728 -4.80 -5.68 -16.25
N HIS A 729 -5.43 -6.82 -15.98
CA HIS A 729 -6.68 -6.89 -15.23
C HIS A 729 -6.67 -8.10 -14.29
N TYR A 730 -7.44 -7.99 -13.22
CA TYR A 730 -7.63 -9.09 -12.29
C TYR A 730 -9.05 -9.09 -11.75
N THR A 731 -9.50 -10.27 -11.32
CA THR A 731 -10.73 -10.45 -10.56
C THR A 731 -10.48 -11.40 -9.41
N SER A 732 -11.10 -11.16 -8.27
CA SER A 732 -11.05 -12.09 -7.14
C SER A 732 -12.40 -12.21 -6.46
N LEU A 733 -12.71 -13.41 -6.04
CA LEU A 733 -13.88 -13.77 -5.25
C LEU A 733 -13.37 -14.40 -3.96
N SER A 734 -13.81 -13.94 -2.80
CA SER A 734 -13.50 -14.60 -1.53
C SER A 734 -14.75 -14.80 -0.68
N PHE A 735 -14.82 -15.98 -0.06
CA PHE A 735 -15.86 -16.37 0.86
C PHE A 735 -15.24 -16.75 2.20
N GLY A 736 -15.59 -16.04 3.25
CA GLY A 736 -15.05 -16.21 4.60
C GLY A 736 -16.14 -16.45 5.62
N HIS A 737 -15.77 -17.18 6.69
CA HIS A 737 -16.61 -17.38 7.85
C HIS A 737 -15.79 -17.33 9.13
N ASP A 738 -16.37 -16.70 10.16
CA ASP A 738 -15.78 -16.62 11.48
C ASP A 738 -16.38 -17.68 12.41
N PHE A 739 -15.53 -18.51 13.01
CA PHE A 739 -15.88 -19.54 13.98
C PHE A 739 -15.38 -19.17 15.38
N MET A 740 -15.81 -19.91 16.42
CA MET A 740 -15.30 -19.82 17.80
C MET A 740 -15.35 -18.37 18.34
N ASP A 741 -16.52 -17.74 18.32
CA ASP A 741 -16.69 -16.35 18.73
C ASP A 741 -15.71 -15.38 18.02
N LYS A 742 -15.55 -15.55 16.71
CA LYS A 742 -14.65 -14.78 15.85
C LYS A 742 -13.15 -14.96 16.12
N LYS A 743 -12.78 -16.04 16.80
CA LYS A 743 -11.37 -16.38 17.04
C LYS A 743 -10.74 -17.11 15.86
N LEU A 744 -11.47 -17.93 15.14
CA LEU A 744 -10.99 -18.64 13.95
C LEU A 744 -11.70 -18.10 12.71
N ASN A 745 -10.95 -17.51 11.78
CA ASN A 745 -11.43 -17.13 10.45
C ASN A 745 -10.93 -18.14 9.43
N VAL A 746 -11.82 -18.64 8.58
CA VAL A 746 -11.49 -19.48 7.42
C VAL A 746 -11.98 -18.80 6.17
N THR A 747 -11.11 -18.62 5.19
CA THR A 747 -11.41 -17.92 3.93
C THR A 747 -10.99 -18.77 2.73
N LEU A 748 -11.93 -19.02 1.85
CA LEU A 748 -11.72 -19.55 0.50
C LEU A 748 -11.59 -18.35 -0.46
N ARG A 749 -10.53 -18.31 -1.27
CA ARG A 749 -10.29 -17.29 -2.30
C ARG A 749 -10.19 -17.94 -3.67
N ILE A 750 -10.80 -17.33 -4.66
CA ILE A 750 -10.67 -17.70 -6.06
C ILE A 750 -10.12 -16.47 -6.78
N GLN A 751 -8.90 -16.60 -7.27
CA GLN A 751 -8.28 -15.57 -8.10
C GLN A 751 -8.58 -15.85 -9.55
N ASP A 752 -8.95 -14.82 -10.30
CA ASP A 752 -9.24 -14.83 -11.72
C ASP A 752 -10.15 -15.99 -12.15
N PRO A 753 -11.37 -16.11 -11.54
CA PRO A 753 -12.27 -17.25 -11.77
C PRO A 753 -12.61 -17.47 -13.25
N PHE A 754 -12.58 -16.42 -14.06
CA PHE A 754 -12.97 -16.43 -15.47
C PHE A 754 -11.82 -16.67 -16.44
N GLU A 755 -10.55 -16.60 -15.96
CA GLU A 755 -9.37 -16.72 -16.81
C GLU A 755 -8.36 -17.71 -16.26
N SER A 756 -8.04 -18.74 -17.01
CA SER A 756 -7.00 -19.71 -16.61
C SER A 756 -5.59 -19.17 -16.80
N THR A 757 -5.38 -18.26 -17.76
CA THR A 757 -4.07 -17.67 -18.10
C THR A 757 -4.19 -16.16 -18.27
N LYS A 758 -3.13 -15.44 -17.89
CA LYS A 758 -2.94 -14.00 -18.12
C LYS A 758 -1.98 -13.79 -19.28
N LYS A 759 -2.33 -12.87 -20.15
CA LYS A 759 -1.47 -12.46 -21.27
C LYS A 759 -1.02 -11.03 -21.06
N MET A 760 0.29 -10.78 -21.17
CA MET A 760 0.88 -9.45 -21.06
C MET A 760 1.69 -9.18 -22.32
N LYS A 761 1.57 -7.96 -22.84
CA LYS A 761 2.24 -7.54 -24.07
C LYS A 761 3.07 -6.30 -23.79
N TYR A 762 4.38 -6.41 -23.97
CA TYR A 762 5.35 -5.31 -23.91
C TYR A 762 5.75 -4.91 -25.33
N THR A 763 5.98 -3.62 -25.53
CA THR A 763 6.57 -3.16 -26.79
C THR A 763 7.70 -2.18 -26.52
N ASN A 764 8.74 -2.24 -27.34
CA ASN A 764 9.80 -1.26 -27.40
C ASN A 764 10.01 -0.88 -28.88
N GLN A 765 10.09 0.40 -29.15
CA GLN A 765 10.22 0.91 -30.52
C GLN A 765 11.22 2.06 -30.57
N THR A 766 12.17 1.93 -31.45
CA THR A 766 13.16 2.98 -31.82
C THR A 766 13.15 3.16 -33.33
N ASP A 767 13.94 4.10 -33.84
CA ASP A 767 14.13 4.28 -35.30
C ASP A 767 14.83 3.09 -35.94
N LEU A 768 15.50 2.22 -35.15
CA LEU A 768 16.30 1.10 -35.63
C LEU A 768 15.63 -0.26 -35.51
N TYR A 769 14.66 -0.39 -34.58
CA TYR A 769 13.95 -1.67 -34.39
C TYR A 769 12.61 -1.46 -33.73
N TYR A 770 11.72 -2.45 -33.96
CA TYR A 770 10.50 -2.70 -33.21
C TYR A 770 10.62 -4.04 -32.49
N GLN A 771 10.32 -4.08 -31.19
CA GLN A 771 10.33 -5.30 -30.39
C GLN A 771 9.02 -5.47 -29.63
N ARG A 772 8.51 -6.70 -29.64
CA ARG A 772 7.33 -7.12 -28.89
C ARG A 772 7.62 -8.36 -28.07
N ILE A 773 7.19 -8.37 -26.82
CA ILE A 773 7.26 -9.52 -25.94
C ILE A 773 5.85 -9.84 -25.47
N ASP A 774 5.39 -11.06 -25.76
CA ASP A 774 4.11 -11.60 -25.31
C ASP A 774 4.39 -12.64 -24.22
N MET A 775 4.01 -12.32 -22.98
CA MET A 775 4.15 -13.23 -21.82
C MET A 775 2.80 -13.83 -21.47
N VAL A 776 2.79 -15.13 -21.14
CA VAL A 776 1.61 -15.84 -20.65
C VAL A 776 1.95 -16.54 -19.33
N MET A 777 1.15 -16.30 -18.31
CA MET A 777 1.29 -16.93 -17.00
C MET A 777 -0.04 -17.50 -16.52
N ARG A 778 -0.03 -18.36 -15.52
CA ARG A 778 -1.24 -18.90 -14.90
C ARG A 778 -2.03 -17.78 -14.20
N GLY A 779 -3.32 -17.63 -14.53
CA GLY A 779 -4.26 -16.68 -13.93
C GLY A 779 -5.00 -17.28 -12.76
N ARG A 780 -5.89 -18.25 -13.04
CA ARG A 780 -6.80 -18.83 -12.03
C ARG A 780 -6.09 -19.72 -11.02
N TYR A 781 -6.37 -19.46 -9.73
CA TYR A 781 -6.03 -20.36 -8.65
C TYR A 781 -7.02 -20.25 -7.49
N PHE A 782 -7.06 -21.29 -6.66
CA PHE A 782 -7.87 -21.38 -5.45
C PHE A 782 -6.93 -21.36 -4.24
N GLY A 783 -7.28 -20.58 -3.22
CA GLY A 783 -6.53 -20.49 -1.99
C GLY A 783 -7.42 -20.70 -0.79
N LEU A 784 -6.97 -21.44 0.20
CA LEU A 784 -7.62 -21.63 1.50
C LEU A 784 -6.71 -21.09 2.59
N THR A 785 -7.23 -20.19 3.43
CA THR A 785 -6.49 -19.61 4.55
C THR A 785 -7.28 -19.77 5.83
N ALA A 786 -6.61 -20.18 6.90
CA ALA A 786 -7.13 -20.22 8.27
C ALA A 786 -6.31 -19.27 9.15
N SER A 787 -6.97 -18.47 9.98
CA SER A 787 -6.35 -17.53 10.91
C SER A 787 -7.01 -17.65 12.29
N TYR A 788 -6.22 -18.02 13.30
CA TYR A 788 -6.67 -18.19 14.68
C TYR A 788 -6.11 -17.12 15.59
N ARG A 789 -7.00 -16.38 16.26
CA ARG A 789 -6.66 -15.31 17.21
C ARG A 789 -6.83 -15.80 18.63
N PHE A 790 -5.85 -15.50 19.49
CA PHE A 790 -5.87 -15.85 20.92
C PHE A 790 -5.39 -14.69 21.78
N GLY A 791 -5.77 -14.73 23.07
CA GLY A 791 -5.42 -13.71 24.04
C GLY A 791 -6.26 -12.45 23.93
N GLU A 792 -6.14 -11.60 24.94
CA GLU A 792 -6.83 -10.31 25.03
C GLU A 792 -5.89 -9.27 25.63
N MET A 793 -5.85 -8.08 25.07
CA MET A 793 -5.01 -6.99 25.53
C MET A 793 -5.81 -5.82 26.08
N LYS A 794 -5.45 -5.34 27.27
CA LYS A 794 -6.19 -4.32 28.05
C LYS A 794 -5.41 -3.02 28.32
N ALA A 795 -4.18 -2.84 27.84
CA ALA A 795 -3.38 -1.64 28.01
C ALA A 795 -2.48 -1.33 26.79
N ASP A 796 -2.20 -0.04 26.52
CA ASP A 796 -1.38 0.38 25.39
C ASP A 796 0.12 0.17 25.61
N ILE A 797 0.82 -0.35 24.59
CA ILE A 797 2.28 -0.30 24.49
C ILE A 797 2.66 1.04 23.87
N LYS A 798 3.45 1.84 24.58
CA LYS A 798 4.01 3.07 24.01
C LYS A 798 5.12 2.75 23.05
N LYS A 799 5.10 3.42 21.91
CA LYS A 799 6.14 3.35 20.88
C LYS A 799 6.72 4.73 20.63
N VAL A 800 7.99 4.79 20.24
CA VAL A 800 8.63 6.04 19.86
C VAL A 800 7.88 6.63 18.67
N GLN A 801 7.49 7.89 18.77
CA GLN A 801 6.67 8.57 17.75
C GLN A 801 7.46 8.88 16.47
N ARG A 802 8.78 8.91 16.55
CA ARG A 802 9.69 9.16 15.44
C ARG A 802 10.77 8.09 15.42
N GLY A 803 11.08 7.57 14.27
CA GLY A 803 12.13 6.59 14.05
C GLY A 803 12.98 6.99 12.85
N ILE A 804 14.17 6.40 12.76
CA ILE A 804 15.10 6.58 11.63
C ILE A 804 14.47 6.07 10.33
N ASN A 805 14.63 6.88 9.27
CA ASN A 805 14.21 6.60 7.91
C ASN A 805 15.38 6.79 6.96
N ASN A 806 15.62 5.81 6.07
CA ASN A 806 16.56 5.93 4.95
C ASN A 806 15.80 5.69 3.64
N ASP A 807 15.56 6.77 2.89
CA ASP A 807 14.71 6.76 1.70
C ASP A 807 15.45 7.15 0.43
N ASP A 808 16.74 6.98 0.37
CA ASP A 808 17.60 7.80 -0.42
C ASP A 808 18.17 7.15 -1.67
N VAL A 809 17.67 5.98 -2.09
CA VAL A 809 18.12 5.34 -3.34
C VAL A 809 16.92 4.96 -4.18
N LYS A 810 16.89 5.38 -5.45
CA LYS A 810 16.06 4.75 -6.48
C LYS A 810 16.40 3.26 -6.41
N GLY A 811 15.52 2.50 -5.80
CA GLY A 811 15.64 1.06 -5.82
C GLY A 811 15.78 0.71 -7.29
N GLY A 812 16.93 0.30 -7.72
CA GLY A 812 16.99 -0.63 -8.80
C GLY A 812 16.08 -1.72 -8.29
N GLY A 813 14.82 -1.68 -8.70
CA GLY A 813 13.98 -2.85 -8.58
C GLY A 813 14.89 -3.90 -9.09
N GLY A 814 15.26 -4.88 -8.24
CA GLY A 814 16.07 -5.96 -8.72
C GLY A 814 15.44 -6.35 -10.03
N GLN A 815 16.01 -5.88 -11.12
CA GLN A 815 15.92 -6.69 -12.28
C GLN A 815 16.51 -7.98 -11.73
N SER A 816 15.61 -8.86 -11.22
CA SER A 816 15.93 -10.25 -11.41
C SER A 816 16.38 -10.28 -12.85
N THR A 817 17.67 -10.46 -13.05
CA THR A 817 18.21 -10.94 -14.30
C THR A 817 17.70 -12.36 -14.53
N GLY A 818 16.51 -12.65 -13.99
CA GLY A 818 15.65 -13.71 -14.44
C GLY A 818 15.30 -13.35 -15.87
N GLY A 819 16.01 -13.96 -16.79
CA GLY A 819 15.89 -13.80 -18.22
C GLY A 819 14.44 -13.76 -18.68
N GLY A 820 13.91 -12.60 -18.66
CA GLY A 820 12.67 -12.22 -19.21
C GLY A 820 12.90 -11.21 -20.30
N GLN A 821 13.70 -11.59 -21.28
CA GLN A 821 13.63 -11.01 -22.59
C GLN A 821 13.03 -11.96 -23.55
#